data_a3f18a3c5ee2e9231a1c8b4d09d77ab0
#
_entry.id   a3f18a3c5ee2e9231a1c8b4d09d77ab0
#
_cell.length_a   1.000
_cell.length_b   1.000
_cell.length_c   1.000
_cell.angle_alpha   90.00
_cell.angle_beta   90.00
_cell.angle_gamma   90.00
#
_symmetry.space_group_name_H-M   'P 1'
#
loop_
_entity.id
_entity.type
_entity.pdbx_description
1 polymer ?
#
loop_
_entity_poly.entity_id
_entity_poly.type
_entity_poly.pdbx_seq_one_letter_code
_entity_poly.pdbx_strand_id
1 'polypeptide(L)'
;MAASTASATPITILLVGNGGREHALAWKLAQSPRVARILAVPGNGGTASCPKVENVASSVATAEDFASLVTLAQREGVQLVVPGPEAPLVDGIETYFRAVGIPCFGPSKEAAILEASKTYSKDFMQRYNIPTAAYRNFSDYAAACAYVEELVPATRTADEKNPAVVIKATGIAAGKGVILPFTRVEALAALKSIMVDHEFGAEAGAEVVVEEFLDGDELSILTFCDGYSFKSLPAAQDHKRIFDGDLGPNTGGMGCYAPTNLATPELLARIDREVLAPTLEGMRKDWKPFRGLLFTGLMIAPDGSPRTLEYNVRFGDPETQTVLPLLSADTDLAEIMLACTNGCLDAVDIKIEKKFSATVVVASGGYPGSYAKGTPMNVKEPASGSGITIFHAGTKRDAASGALQTAGGRVIAANATADTLEAAVAKAYTEGIPLIQFDNMHYRKDIAHRAFRKTNTAAAAAAAAAAGVASLSYAEAGVSIEAGNALVERIKKAVASTAIPGADAEIGGFGGEVDLSKAGLPASGKLPILVGAIDGVGTKLKIALSLNKHDTVGIDLVAMNVNDLVVQGARPLMFLDYIGCSKLVGDVAAAFVEGVAAGCRDSGCALVGGETAEMPGMYQDEEYDAAGAAIGVMQADERLPRLSAMVPGDVLLGMASSGVHSNGFSLVRRIVERSGVSYTDKAPWVADSTTTVGESLLTPTRIYVRSVLSIVPYVKGLAHITGGGLTENVPRMLPPHLAASIDVKSWPVPPVFAWLRQQGNVVPAEMGRTFNNGIGMVVAVGAAEVAQVTSILEAAGETVYKIGQLVERSGEGCVLQNLDSWA
;
A
#
# COMPACT_ATOMS: atom_id res chain seq x y z
N MET A 1 38.97 2.62 6.19
CA MET A 1 39.69 1.37 5.91
C MET A 1 39.10 0.79 4.63
N ALA A 2 39.89 0.66 3.56
CA ALA A 2 39.41 0.10 2.30
C ALA A 2 39.01 -1.35 2.51
N ALA A 3 37.74 -1.69 2.24
CA ALA A 3 37.27 -3.06 2.26
C ALA A 3 38.00 -3.84 1.18
N SER A 4 38.73 -4.84 1.57
CA SER A 4 39.38 -5.85 0.73
C SER A 4 38.28 -6.53 -0.11
N THR A 5 38.26 -6.27 -1.42
CA THR A 5 37.56 -7.11 -2.39
C THR A 5 38.26 -8.47 -2.47
N ALA A 6 37.97 -9.35 -1.53
CA ALA A 6 38.29 -10.77 -1.70
C ALA A 6 37.51 -11.23 -2.95
N SER A 7 38.21 -11.57 -4.01
CA SER A 7 37.65 -12.19 -5.22
C SER A 7 36.90 -13.45 -4.81
N ALA A 8 35.58 -13.37 -4.70
CA ALA A 8 34.74 -14.52 -4.43
C ALA A 8 34.95 -15.53 -5.57
N THR A 9 35.21 -16.80 -5.25
CA THR A 9 35.38 -17.86 -6.23
C THR A 9 34.15 -17.90 -7.16
N PRO A 10 34.34 -17.85 -8.50
CA PRO A 10 33.21 -17.92 -9.43
C PRO A 10 32.39 -19.20 -9.24
N ILE A 11 31.06 -19.10 -9.31
CA ILE A 11 30.14 -20.20 -9.03
C ILE A 11 29.57 -20.82 -10.33
N THR A 12 29.26 -22.12 -10.23
CA THR A 12 28.45 -22.84 -11.22
C THR A 12 27.02 -22.94 -10.73
N ILE A 13 26.05 -22.58 -11.58
CA ILE A 13 24.62 -22.60 -11.29
C ILE A 13 23.93 -23.72 -12.06
N LEU A 14 23.01 -24.45 -11.40
CA LEU A 14 22.06 -25.36 -12.06
C LEU A 14 20.71 -24.65 -12.17
N LEU A 15 20.29 -24.30 -13.38
CA LEU A 15 18.99 -23.69 -13.69
C LEU A 15 18.04 -24.74 -14.22
N VAL A 16 16.93 -24.98 -13.50
CA VAL A 16 15.95 -26.01 -13.85
C VAL A 16 14.76 -25.38 -14.57
N GLY A 17 14.45 -25.85 -15.76
CA GLY A 17 13.33 -25.45 -16.60
C GLY A 17 13.71 -25.06 -18.03
N ASN A 18 12.70 -24.72 -18.86
CA ASN A 18 12.86 -24.46 -20.28
C ASN A 18 11.96 -23.36 -20.86
N GLY A 19 11.27 -22.60 -19.99
CA GLY A 19 10.36 -21.52 -20.38
C GLY A 19 11.05 -20.17 -20.66
N GLY A 20 10.24 -19.16 -20.92
CA GLY A 20 10.72 -17.79 -21.14
C GLY A 20 11.30 -17.18 -19.88
N ARG A 21 10.72 -17.50 -18.73
CA ARG A 21 11.20 -17.16 -17.39
C ARG A 21 12.63 -17.69 -17.17
N GLU A 22 12.89 -18.96 -17.47
CA GLU A 22 14.21 -19.57 -17.32
C GLU A 22 15.23 -18.93 -18.27
N HIS A 23 14.83 -18.56 -19.49
CA HIS A 23 15.74 -17.84 -20.38
C HIS A 23 16.08 -16.44 -19.82
N ALA A 24 15.11 -15.70 -19.26
CA ALA A 24 15.35 -14.40 -18.63
C ALA A 24 16.26 -14.52 -17.39
N LEU A 25 16.08 -15.56 -16.58
CA LEU A 25 16.96 -15.89 -15.45
C LEU A 25 18.37 -16.20 -15.93
N ALA A 26 18.55 -17.06 -16.95
CA ALA A 26 19.85 -17.37 -17.53
C ALA A 26 20.55 -16.13 -18.07
N TRP A 27 19.82 -15.28 -18.81
CA TRP A 27 20.30 -14.02 -19.35
C TRP A 27 20.80 -13.05 -18.27
N LYS A 28 20.05 -12.88 -17.16
CA LYS A 28 20.46 -11.97 -16.08
C LYS A 28 21.58 -12.56 -15.22
N LEU A 29 21.52 -13.84 -14.88
CA LEU A 29 22.59 -14.52 -14.12
C LEU A 29 23.92 -14.56 -14.88
N ALA A 30 23.92 -14.72 -16.21
CA ALA A 30 25.12 -14.67 -17.02
C ALA A 30 25.87 -13.33 -16.99
N GLN A 31 25.19 -12.24 -16.64
CA GLN A 31 25.79 -10.90 -16.47
C GLN A 31 26.58 -10.79 -15.16
N SER A 32 26.32 -11.65 -14.17
CA SER A 32 27.05 -11.63 -12.90
C SER A 32 28.53 -11.96 -13.08
N PRO A 33 29.45 -11.17 -12.52
CA PRO A 33 30.87 -11.51 -12.49
C PRO A 33 31.17 -12.73 -11.61
N ARG A 34 30.27 -13.05 -10.67
CA ARG A 34 30.38 -14.23 -9.78
C ARG A 34 29.99 -15.54 -10.45
N VAL A 35 29.30 -15.50 -11.59
CA VAL A 35 28.85 -16.69 -12.29
C VAL A 35 29.87 -17.08 -13.37
N ALA A 36 30.46 -18.27 -13.22
CA ALA A 36 31.36 -18.85 -14.21
C ALA A 36 30.60 -19.63 -15.29
N ARG A 37 29.61 -20.44 -14.88
CA ARG A 37 28.87 -21.36 -15.74
C ARG A 37 27.44 -21.56 -15.24
N ILE A 38 26.51 -21.74 -16.18
CA ILE A 38 25.10 -22.09 -15.91
C ILE A 38 24.74 -23.36 -16.68
N LEU A 39 24.29 -24.39 -15.97
CA LEU A 39 23.75 -25.61 -16.56
C LEU A 39 22.23 -25.47 -16.61
N ALA A 40 21.66 -25.28 -17.79
CA ALA A 40 20.22 -25.19 -17.99
C ALA A 40 19.63 -26.57 -18.27
N VAL A 41 18.69 -27.03 -17.45
CA VAL A 41 18.13 -28.40 -17.52
C VAL A 41 16.60 -28.34 -17.68
N PRO A 42 16.05 -28.72 -18.81
CA PRO A 42 16.74 -29.06 -20.07
C PRO A 42 17.15 -27.83 -20.89
N GLY A 43 16.73 -26.61 -20.51
CA GLY A 43 16.90 -25.39 -21.28
C GLY A 43 16.05 -25.34 -22.57
N ASN A 44 16.23 -24.31 -23.38
CA ASN A 44 15.51 -24.09 -24.63
C ASN A 44 16.42 -23.59 -25.75
N GLY A 45 15.85 -23.20 -26.90
CA GLY A 45 16.62 -22.75 -28.06
C GLY A 45 17.37 -21.43 -27.83
N GLY A 46 16.94 -20.59 -26.87
CA GLY A 46 17.57 -19.34 -26.49
C GLY A 46 18.65 -19.51 -25.43
N THR A 47 18.40 -20.31 -24.38
CA THR A 47 19.38 -20.58 -23.34
C THR A 47 20.68 -21.15 -23.90
N ALA A 48 20.60 -21.99 -24.95
CA ALA A 48 21.76 -22.50 -25.66
C ALA A 48 22.66 -21.44 -26.33
N SER A 49 22.14 -20.21 -26.49
CA SER A 49 22.85 -19.09 -27.13
C SER A 49 23.33 -18.03 -26.09
N CYS A 50 22.93 -18.15 -24.83
CA CYS A 50 23.36 -17.23 -23.77
C CYS A 50 24.83 -17.47 -23.39
N PRO A 51 25.61 -16.40 -23.14
CA PRO A 51 26.95 -16.51 -22.59
C PRO A 51 26.96 -17.33 -21.30
N LYS A 52 27.99 -18.15 -21.05
CA LYS A 52 28.16 -18.97 -19.86
C LYS A 52 27.11 -20.06 -19.64
N VAL A 53 26.15 -20.25 -20.57
CA VAL A 53 25.04 -21.21 -20.42
C VAL A 53 25.27 -22.43 -21.31
N GLU A 54 25.04 -23.59 -20.73
CA GLU A 54 25.06 -24.90 -21.40
C GLU A 54 23.76 -25.65 -21.14
N ASN A 55 23.07 -26.10 -22.18
CA ASN A 55 21.88 -26.92 -22.01
C ASN A 55 22.28 -28.38 -21.76
N VAL A 56 21.72 -28.98 -20.71
CA VAL A 56 21.96 -30.39 -20.36
C VAL A 56 20.64 -31.16 -20.49
N ALA A 57 20.64 -32.14 -21.36
CA ALA A 57 19.48 -33.01 -21.57
C ALA A 57 19.28 -33.94 -20.36
N SER A 58 18.30 -33.61 -19.51
CA SER A 58 17.87 -34.44 -18.39
C SER A 58 16.40 -34.20 -18.10
N SER A 59 15.71 -35.18 -17.52
CA SER A 59 14.35 -35.01 -17.01
C SER A 59 14.35 -34.29 -15.67
N VAL A 60 13.25 -33.61 -15.34
CA VAL A 60 13.05 -32.86 -14.10
C VAL A 60 11.63 -33.07 -13.54
N ALA A 61 10.95 -34.13 -13.93
CA ALA A 61 9.53 -34.38 -13.68
C ALA A 61 9.23 -35.22 -12.44
N THR A 62 10.21 -35.99 -11.91
CA THR A 62 9.97 -36.96 -10.84
C THR A 62 11.04 -36.88 -9.75
N ALA A 63 10.76 -37.48 -8.60
CA ALA A 63 11.73 -37.60 -7.48
C ALA A 63 13.02 -38.35 -7.87
N GLU A 64 12.93 -39.32 -8.78
CA GLU A 64 14.11 -40.04 -9.33
C GLU A 64 14.97 -39.12 -10.19
N ASP A 65 14.34 -38.22 -10.93
CA ASP A 65 15.02 -37.15 -11.67
C ASP A 65 15.78 -36.21 -10.75
N PHE A 66 15.22 -35.85 -9.57
CA PHE A 66 15.89 -34.98 -8.60
C PHE A 66 17.15 -35.61 -8.04
N ALA A 67 17.13 -36.90 -7.72
CA ALA A 67 18.35 -37.64 -7.30
C ALA A 67 19.44 -37.63 -8.37
N SER A 68 19.01 -37.76 -9.65
CA SER A 68 19.91 -37.69 -10.81
C SER A 68 20.49 -36.28 -10.98
N LEU A 69 19.68 -35.23 -10.75
CA LEU A 69 20.13 -33.82 -10.77
C LEU A 69 21.11 -33.52 -9.64
N VAL A 70 20.92 -34.08 -8.44
CA VAL A 70 21.88 -33.97 -7.32
C VAL A 70 23.22 -34.60 -7.74
N THR A 71 23.21 -35.80 -8.34
CA THR A 71 24.43 -36.44 -8.82
C THR A 71 25.14 -35.60 -9.88
N LEU A 72 24.38 -35.02 -10.82
CA LEU A 72 24.90 -34.07 -11.82
C LEU A 72 25.53 -32.85 -11.14
N ALA A 73 24.83 -32.24 -10.20
CA ALA A 73 25.28 -31.05 -9.50
C ALA A 73 26.58 -31.27 -8.71
N GLN A 74 26.67 -32.38 -8.02
CA GLN A 74 27.91 -32.77 -7.31
C GLN A 74 29.09 -33.00 -8.27
N ARG A 75 28.86 -33.68 -9.38
CA ARG A 75 29.89 -33.93 -10.40
C ARG A 75 30.40 -32.64 -11.05
N GLU A 76 29.49 -31.72 -11.35
CA GLU A 76 29.81 -30.46 -12.04
C GLU A 76 30.20 -29.33 -11.04
N GLY A 77 30.22 -29.58 -9.76
CA GLY A 77 30.60 -28.63 -8.74
C GLY A 77 29.63 -27.44 -8.63
N VAL A 78 28.32 -27.69 -8.68
CA VAL A 78 27.26 -26.65 -8.57
C VAL A 78 27.23 -26.07 -7.15
N GLN A 79 27.19 -24.74 -7.05
CA GLN A 79 27.08 -24.02 -5.78
C GLN A 79 25.75 -23.30 -5.56
N LEU A 80 24.87 -23.26 -6.58
CA LEU A 80 23.51 -22.71 -6.47
C LEU A 80 22.59 -23.42 -7.44
N VAL A 81 21.41 -23.82 -6.98
CA VAL A 81 20.34 -24.39 -7.79
C VAL A 81 19.18 -23.38 -7.87
N VAL A 82 18.66 -23.16 -9.07
CA VAL A 82 17.57 -22.23 -9.34
C VAL A 82 16.44 -22.96 -10.08
N PRO A 83 15.43 -23.48 -9.37
CA PRO A 83 14.23 -24.02 -10.00
C PRO A 83 13.37 -22.90 -10.57
N GLY A 84 13.01 -22.95 -11.84
CA GLY A 84 12.14 -21.98 -12.47
C GLY A 84 10.65 -22.32 -12.33
N PRO A 85 10.18 -23.54 -12.74
CA PRO A 85 8.78 -23.92 -12.72
C PRO A 85 8.30 -24.35 -11.32
N GLU A 86 6.96 -24.32 -11.12
CA GLU A 86 6.29 -24.65 -9.86
C GLU A 86 6.39 -26.12 -9.46
N ALA A 87 6.25 -27.05 -10.42
CA ALA A 87 6.13 -28.48 -10.10
C ALA A 87 7.35 -29.02 -9.32
N PRO A 88 8.61 -28.79 -9.74
CA PRO A 88 9.76 -29.23 -8.94
C PRO A 88 9.82 -28.65 -7.53
N LEU A 89 9.36 -27.41 -7.32
CA LEU A 89 9.34 -26.77 -6.00
C LEU A 89 8.29 -27.41 -5.08
N VAL A 90 7.08 -27.63 -5.61
CA VAL A 90 5.99 -28.31 -4.89
C VAL A 90 6.34 -29.75 -4.57
N ASP A 91 7.03 -30.44 -5.47
CA ASP A 91 7.52 -31.81 -5.26
C ASP A 91 8.74 -31.88 -4.31
N GLY A 92 9.31 -30.72 -3.94
CA GLY A 92 10.32 -30.60 -2.89
C GLY A 92 11.76 -30.76 -3.35
N ILE A 93 12.10 -30.35 -4.58
CA ILE A 93 13.47 -30.37 -5.12
C ILE A 93 14.49 -29.72 -4.15
N GLU A 94 14.11 -28.68 -3.43
CA GLU A 94 14.94 -27.97 -2.44
C GLU A 94 15.48 -28.94 -1.37
N THR A 95 14.65 -29.86 -0.89
CA THR A 95 15.02 -30.82 0.15
C THR A 95 16.13 -31.77 -0.31
N TYR A 96 16.14 -32.17 -1.56
CA TYR A 96 17.18 -33.04 -2.14
C TYR A 96 18.53 -32.34 -2.18
N PHE A 97 18.58 -31.07 -2.58
CA PHE A 97 19.82 -30.30 -2.65
C PHE A 97 20.32 -29.88 -1.27
N ARG A 98 19.42 -29.46 -0.38
CA ARG A 98 19.75 -29.13 1.00
C ARG A 98 20.37 -30.33 1.74
N ALA A 99 19.89 -31.55 1.49
CA ALA A 99 20.42 -32.78 2.12
C ALA A 99 21.90 -33.02 1.79
N VAL A 100 22.41 -32.47 0.70
CA VAL A 100 23.82 -32.59 0.28
C VAL A 100 24.59 -31.27 0.42
N GLY A 101 24.01 -30.27 1.08
CA GLY A 101 24.66 -28.98 1.38
C GLY A 101 24.77 -28.03 0.16
N ILE A 102 24.01 -28.24 -0.91
CA ILE A 102 23.97 -27.34 -2.06
C ILE A 102 22.81 -26.36 -1.89
N PRO A 103 23.03 -25.03 -1.84
CA PRO A 103 21.99 -24.03 -1.78
C PRO A 103 21.02 -24.16 -2.95
N CYS A 104 19.70 -24.16 -2.66
CA CYS A 104 18.64 -24.17 -3.64
C CYS A 104 17.73 -22.94 -3.44
N PHE A 105 17.64 -22.07 -4.43
CA PHE A 105 16.79 -20.88 -4.39
C PHE A 105 15.33 -21.26 -4.63
N GLY A 106 14.61 -21.44 -3.56
CA GLY A 106 13.19 -21.77 -3.55
C GLY A 106 12.73 -22.19 -2.15
N PRO A 107 11.41 -22.25 -1.92
CA PRO A 107 10.86 -22.70 -0.65
C PRO A 107 11.08 -24.20 -0.43
N SER A 108 11.04 -24.63 0.83
CA SER A 108 10.91 -26.05 1.17
C SER A 108 9.55 -26.59 0.66
N LYS A 109 9.44 -27.92 0.58
CA LYS A 109 8.18 -28.57 0.17
C LYS A 109 7.00 -28.10 1.05
N GLU A 110 7.23 -27.99 2.36
CA GLU A 110 6.22 -27.55 3.31
C GLU A 110 5.81 -26.09 3.10
N ALA A 111 6.72 -25.21 2.66
CA ALA A 111 6.42 -23.81 2.38
C ALA A 111 5.80 -23.61 1.00
N ALA A 112 6.10 -24.51 0.04
CA ALA A 112 5.51 -24.49 -1.30
C ALA A 112 4.00 -24.80 -1.31
N ILE A 113 3.43 -25.23 -0.19
CA ILE A 113 1.99 -25.45 -0.02
C ILE A 113 1.14 -24.21 -0.33
N LEU A 114 1.70 -23.01 -0.23
CA LEU A 114 1.02 -21.75 -0.59
C LEU A 114 0.58 -21.74 -2.08
N GLU A 115 1.30 -22.38 -3.00
CA GLU A 115 0.91 -22.56 -4.39
C GLU A 115 0.27 -23.92 -4.63
N ALA A 116 0.75 -24.97 -3.95
CA ALA A 116 0.30 -26.34 -4.16
C ALA A 116 -1.18 -26.55 -3.79
N SER A 117 -1.71 -25.83 -2.78
CA SER A 117 -3.08 -25.97 -2.31
C SER A 117 -3.76 -24.60 -2.18
N LYS A 118 -4.74 -24.36 -3.07
CA LYS A 118 -5.54 -23.12 -3.00
C LYS A 118 -6.43 -23.07 -1.76
N THR A 119 -6.94 -24.21 -1.30
CA THR A 119 -7.71 -24.32 -0.07
C THR A 119 -6.86 -23.94 1.13
N TYR A 120 -5.66 -24.52 1.27
CA TYR A 120 -4.69 -24.13 2.30
C TYR A 120 -4.35 -22.64 2.24
N SER A 121 -4.06 -22.13 1.04
CA SER A 121 -3.69 -20.73 0.81
C SER A 121 -4.78 -19.76 1.30
N LYS A 122 -6.04 -20.08 1.02
CA LYS A 122 -7.19 -19.27 1.48
C LYS A 122 -7.35 -19.33 3.00
N ASP A 123 -7.30 -20.53 3.59
CA ASP A 123 -7.39 -20.71 5.06
C ASP A 123 -6.20 -20.03 5.77
N PHE A 124 -5.03 -20.06 5.16
CA PHE A 124 -3.86 -19.32 5.62
C PHE A 124 -4.09 -17.80 5.60
N MET A 125 -4.59 -17.24 4.49
CA MET A 125 -4.91 -15.81 4.38
C MET A 125 -5.94 -15.39 5.44
N GLN A 126 -6.98 -16.19 5.66
CA GLN A 126 -7.99 -15.93 6.68
C GLN A 126 -7.40 -15.95 8.09
N ARG A 127 -6.56 -16.96 8.41
CA ARG A 127 -5.92 -17.14 9.73
C ARG A 127 -5.02 -15.96 10.11
N TYR A 128 -4.34 -15.40 9.13
CA TYR A 128 -3.39 -14.29 9.32
C TYR A 128 -3.96 -12.93 8.91
N ASN A 129 -5.28 -12.82 8.69
CA ASN A 129 -6.00 -11.60 8.32
C ASN A 129 -5.45 -10.92 7.05
N ILE A 130 -4.98 -11.71 6.08
CA ILE A 130 -4.51 -11.22 4.79
C ILE A 130 -5.73 -10.95 3.89
N PRO A 131 -5.89 -9.74 3.33
CA PRO A 131 -7.05 -9.41 2.51
C PRO A 131 -7.16 -10.32 1.27
N THR A 132 -8.30 -10.98 1.11
CA THR A 132 -8.61 -11.83 -0.04
C THR A 132 -10.12 -11.83 -0.30
N ALA A 133 -10.57 -12.44 -1.39
CA ALA A 133 -11.99 -12.64 -1.69
C ALA A 133 -12.70 -13.45 -0.59
N ALA A 134 -13.97 -13.17 -0.32
CA ALA A 134 -14.80 -14.06 0.48
C ALA A 134 -14.87 -15.44 -0.22
N TYR A 135 -14.67 -16.51 0.54
CA TYR A 135 -14.52 -17.83 -0.03
C TYR A 135 -15.09 -18.91 0.88
N ARG A 136 -15.32 -20.10 0.29
CA ARG A 136 -15.58 -21.33 1.03
C ARG A 136 -14.94 -22.53 0.32
N ASN A 137 -14.33 -23.41 1.10
CA ASN A 137 -13.68 -24.65 0.63
C ASN A 137 -14.65 -25.82 0.69
N PHE A 138 -14.60 -26.72 -0.29
CA PHE A 138 -15.45 -27.91 -0.36
C PHE A 138 -14.64 -29.12 -0.85
N SER A 139 -14.78 -30.25 -0.13
CA SER A 139 -14.37 -31.58 -0.53
C SER A 139 -15.57 -32.47 -0.93
N ASP A 140 -16.79 -32.04 -0.65
CA ASP A 140 -18.03 -32.71 -1.00
C ASP A 140 -18.76 -31.97 -2.13
N TYR A 141 -19.03 -32.67 -3.23
CA TYR A 141 -19.67 -32.09 -4.41
C TYR A 141 -21.10 -31.57 -4.13
N ALA A 142 -21.90 -32.34 -3.34
CA ALA A 142 -23.27 -31.92 -3.08
C ALA A 142 -23.32 -30.66 -2.22
N ALA A 143 -22.42 -30.54 -1.23
CA ALA A 143 -22.29 -29.33 -0.42
C ALA A 143 -21.84 -28.13 -1.24
N ALA A 144 -20.91 -28.31 -2.19
CA ALA A 144 -20.47 -27.26 -3.10
C ALA A 144 -21.61 -26.78 -4.00
N CYS A 145 -22.42 -27.70 -4.53
CA CYS A 145 -23.59 -27.37 -5.34
C CYS A 145 -24.64 -26.59 -4.53
N ALA A 146 -24.96 -27.04 -3.33
CA ALA A 146 -25.93 -26.35 -2.45
C ALA A 146 -25.49 -24.91 -2.15
N TYR A 147 -24.20 -24.70 -1.89
CA TYR A 147 -23.65 -23.36 -1.64
C TYR A 147 -23.73 -22.45 -2.89
N VAL A 148 -23.43 -22.98 -4.08
CA VAL A 148 -23.57 -22.23 -5.33
C VAL A 148 -25.05 -21.89 -5.62
N GLU A 149 -25.99 -22.80 -5.32
CA GLU A 149 -27.42 -22.57 -5.47
C GLU A 149 -27.94 -21.47 -4.51
N GLU A 150 -27.36 -21.36 -3.32
CA GLU A 150 -27.63 -20.27 -2.36
C GLU A 150 -27.10 -18.93 -2.87
N LEU A 151 -25.84 -18.91 -3.33
CA LEU A 151 -25.17 -17.67 -3.74
C LEU A 151 -25.64 -17.11 -5.08
N VAL A 152 -25.91 -17.99 -6.07
CA VAL A 152 -26.18 -17.58 -7.46
C VAL A 152 -27.67 -17.73 -7.76
N PRO A 153 -28.43 -16.64 -7.94
CA PRO A 153 -29.86 -16.71 -8.29
C PRO A 153 -30.10 -17.48 -9.59
N ALA A 154 -31.15 -18.31 -9.63
CA ALA A 154 -31.51 -19.04 -10.85
C ALA A 154 -31.89 -18.14 -12.03
N THR A 155 -32.29 -16.89 -11.73
CA THR A 155 -32.67 -15.85 -12.72
C THR A 155 -31.49 -15.13 -13.32
N ARG A 156 -30.23 -15.38 -12.84
CA ARG A 156 -29.03 -14.73 -13.35
C ARG A 156 -28.74 -15.18 -14.77
N THR A 157 -28.48 -14.23 -15.66
CA THR A 157 -28.24 -14.47 -17.10
C THR A 157 -26.77 -14.28 -17.48
N ALA A 158 -26.39 -14.77 -18.65
CA ALA A 158 -25.03 -14.62 -19.18
C ALA A 158 -24.70 -13.19 -19.65
N ASP A 159 -25.71 -12.31 -19.76
CA ASP A 159 -25.54 -10.90 -20.14
C ASP A 159 -25.10 -10.00 -18.98
N GLU A 160 -24.99 -10.54 -17.78
CA GLU A 160 -24.48 -9.82 -16.60
C GLU A 160 -23.02 -9.37 -16.83
N LYS A 161 -22.69 -8.17 -16.36
CA LYS A 161 -21.35 -7.58 -16.54
C LYS A 161 -20.22 -8.43 -15.97
N ASN A 162 -20.43 -9.01 -14.80
CA ASN A 162 -19.41 -9.73 -14.03
C ASN A 162 -19.78 -11.21 -13.84
N PRO A 163 -18.82 -12.13 -13.73
CA PRO A 163 -19.07 -13.52 -13.31
C PRO A 163 -19.84 -13.61 -12.00
N ALA A 164 -20.60 -14.68 -11.83
CA ALA A 164 -21.41 -14.89 -10.64
C ALA A 164 -20.55 -15.23 -9.41
N VAL A 165 -19.58 -16.10 -9.63
CA VAL A 165 -18.60 -16.59 -8.65
C VAL A 165 -17.30 -16.93 -9.36
N VAL A 166 -16.25 -17.23 -8.59
CA VAL A 166 -15.00 -17.81 -9.08
C VAL A 166 -14.86 -19.22 -8.49
N ILE A 167 -14.65 -20.22 -9.35
CA ILE A 167 -14.46 -21.61 -8.92
C ILE A 167 -13.04 -22.03 -9.26
N LYS A 168 -12.27 -22.48 -8.25
CA LYS A 168 -10.86 -22.84 -8.38
C LYS A 168 -10.64 -24.28 -7.93
N ALA A 169 -10.02 -25.10 -8.80
CA ALA A 169 -9.49 -26.40 -8.41
C ALA A 169 -8.27 -26.21 -7.47
N THR A 170 -8.10 -27.09 -6.47
CA THR A 170 -7.12 -26.83 -5.41
C THR A 170 -5.67 -27.12 -5.84
N GLY A 171 -5.41 -28.08 -6.71
CA GLY A 171 -4.05 -28.47 -7.12
C GLY A 171 -3.47 -27.66 -8.27
N ILE A 172 -2.27 -28.08 -8.73
CA ILE A 172 -1.59 -27.50 -9.88
C ILE A 172 -2.36 -27.90 -11.17
N ALA A 173 -3.08 -26.94 -11.74
CA ALA A 173 -3.91 -27.14 -12.94
C ALA A 173 -3.35 -26.41 -14.18
N ALA A 174 -2.04 -26.17 -14.24
CA ALA A 174 -1.34 -25.49 -15.34
C ALA A 174 -2.02 -24.18 -15.82
N GLY A 175 -2.54 -23.39 -14.88
CA GLY A 175 -3.24 -22.12 -15.15
C GLY A 175 -4.67 -22.26 -15.66
N LYS A 176 -5.23 -23.47 -15.78
CA LYS A 176 -6.58 -23.74 -16.30
C LYS A 176 -7.63 -24.02 -15.24
N GLY A 177 -7.23 -24.22 -13.99
CA GLY A 177 -8.11 -24.60 -12.87
C GLY A 177 -8.96 -23.46 -12.28
N VAL A 178 -9.06 -22.31 -12.93
CA VAL A 178 -9.91 -21.17 -12.52
C VAL A 178 -11.01 -20.98 -13.55
N ILE A 179 -12.27 -21.15 -13.12
CA ILE A 179 -13.46 -21.00 -13.96
C ILE A 179 -14.28 -19.83 -13.45
N LEU A 180 -14.78 -19.01 -14.38
CA LEU A 180 -15.53 -17.78 -14.13
C LEU A 180 -16.96 -17.91 -14.71
N PRO A 181 -17.89 -18.62 -14.06
CA PRO A 181 -19.24 -18.81 -14.54
C PRO A 181 -20.10 -17.55 -14.37
N PHE A 182 -20.92 -17.24 -15.36
CA PHE A 182 -21.86 -16.12 -15.31
C PHE A 182 -23.22 -16.55 -14.80
N THR A 183 -23.60 -17.79 -14.98
CA THR A 183 -24.88 -18.34 -14.58
C THR A 183 -24.74 -19.47 -13.56
N ARG A 184 -25.83 -19.76 -12.84
CA ARG A 184 -25.90 -20.93 -11.94
C ARG A 184 -25.61 -22.23 -12.67
N VAL A 185 -26.16 -22.40 -13.90
CA VAL A 185 -25.97 -23.61 -14.71
C VAL A 185 -24.49 -23.81 -15.04
N GLU A 186 -23.80 -22.76 -15.45
CA GLU A 186 -22.35 -22.82 -15.72
C GLU A 186 -21.55 -23.12 -14.44
N ALA A 187 -21.93 -22.54 -13.31
CA ALA A 187 -21.25 -22.77 -12.05
C ALA A 187 -21.39 -24.23 -11.57
N LEU A 188 -22.58 -24.81 -11.68
CA LEU A 188 -22.81 -26.24 -11.37
C LEU A 188 -22.07 -27.17 -12.34
N ALA A 189 -22.02 -26.80 -13.62
CA ALA A 189 -21.25 -27.54 -14.64
C ALA A 189 -19.74 -27.49 -14.34
N ALA A 190 -19.21 -26.32 -13.90
CA ALA A 190 -17.82 -26.16 -13.49
C ALA A 190 -17.47 -27.05 -12.27
N LEU A 191 -18.33 -27.07 -11.24
CA LEU A 191 -18.15 -27.96 -10.09
C LEU A 191 -18.12 -29.44 -10.51
N LYS A 192 -19.05 -29.83 -11.41
CA LYS A 192 -19.07 -31.20 -11.94
C LYS A 192 -17.80 -31.57 -12.69
N SER A 193 -17.34 -30.71 -13.62
CA SER A 193 -16.10 -30.90 -14.38
C SER A 193 -14.89 -31.11 -13.47
N ILE A 194 -14.77 -30.31 -12.40
CA ILE A 194 -13.65 -30.38 -11.46
C ILE A 194 -13.74 -31.61 -10.55
N MET A 195 -14.86 -31.76 -9.80
CA MET A 195 -14.96 -32.67 -8.69
C MET A 195 -15.43 -34.10 -9.07
N VAL A 196 -16.15 -34.23 -10.19
CA VAL A 196 -16.74 -35.51 -10.62
C VAL A 196 -16.03 -36.04 -11.86
N ASP A 197 -15.89 -35.22 -12.89
CA ASP A 197 -15.28 -35.61 -14.15
C ASP A 197 -13.73 -35.57 -14.11
N HIS A 198 -13.16 -34.96 -13.06
CA HIS A 198 -11.71 -34.82 -12.81
C HIS A 198 -10.91 -34.31 -14.02
N GLU A 199 -11.44 -33.33 -14.76
CA GLU A 199 -10.83 -32.77 -15.97
C GLU A 199 -9.40 -32.25 -15.74
N PHE A 200 -9.09 -31.80 -14.51
CA PHE A 200 -7.76 -31.32 -14.10
C PHE A 200 -6.91 -32.36 -13.34
N GLY A 201 -7.36 -33.62 -13.30
CA GLY A 201 -6.73 -34.70 -12.54
C GLY A 201 -7.41 -34.95 -11.18
N ALA A 202 -7.35 -36.18 -10.69
CA ALA A 202 -8.05 -36.57 -9.47
C ALA A 202 -7.57 -35.83 -8.21
N GLU A 203 -6.27 -35.56 -8.08
CA GLU A 203 -5.72 -34.84 -6.93
C GLU A 203 -6.11 -33.35 -6.97
N ALA A 204 -6.04 -32.70 -8.14
CA ALA A 204 -6.41 -31.29 -8.30
C ALA A 204 -7.92 -31.05 -8.17
N GLY A 205 -8.76 -32.06 -8.46
CA GLY A 205 -10.21 -32.01 -8.34
C GLY A 205 -10.76 -32.54 -7.01
N ALA A 206 -9.92 -32.95 -6.08
CA ALA A 206 -10.35 -33.49 -4.79
C ALA A 206 -11.04 -32.42 -3.90
N GLU A 207 -10.65 -31.17 -4.06
CA GLU A 207 -11.23 -30.03 -3.35
C GLU A 207 -11.41 -28.84 -4.31
N VAL A 208 -12.37 -27.99 -4.00
CA VAL A 208 -12.61 -26.72 -4.71
C VAL A 208 -12.73 -25.55 -3.76
N VAL A 209 -12.33 -24.38 -4.24
CA VAL A 209 -12.60 -23.09 -3.61
C VAL A 209 -13.67 -22.37 -4.42
N VAL A 210 -14.76 -21.97 -3.79
CA VAL A 210 -15.77 -21.07 -4.38
C VAL A 210 -15.59 -19.70 -3.76
N GLU A 211 -15.34 -18.69 -4.58
CA GLU A 211 -15.02 -17.33 -4.17
C GLU A 211 -15.99 -16.32 -4.78
N GLU A 212 -16.18 -15.17 -4.11
CA GLU A 212 -16.77 -14.00 -4.74
C GLU A 212 -15.91 -13.51 -5.91
N PHE A 213 -16.55 -12.96 -6.93
CA PHE A 213 -15.82 -12.28 -8.01
C PHE A 213 -15.37 -10.89 -7.52
N LEU A 214 -14.07 -10.60 -7.64
CA LEU A 214 -13.50 -9.30 -7.33
C LEU A 214 -13.42 -8.45 -8.60
N ASP A 215 -14.03 -7.26 -8.58
CA ASP A 215 -13.88 -6.25 -9.64
C ASP A 215 -12.69 -5.34 -9.32
N GLY A 216 -11.90 -5.00 -10.33
CA GLY A 216 -10.72 -4.14 -10.17
C GLY A 216 -9.64 -4.39 -11.24
N ASP A 217 -8.46 -3.88 -10.96
CA ASP A 217 -7.29 -4.06 -11.80
C ASP A 217 -6.30 -5.06 -11.17
N GLU A 218 -5.86 -6.04 -11.96
CA GLU A 218 -4.87 -7.01 -11.50
C GLU A 218 -3.49 -6.37 -11.36
N LEU A 219 -2.74 -6.80 -10.33
CA LEU A 219 -1.38 -6.36 -10.03
C LEU A 219 -0.53 -7.57 -9.63
N SER A 220 0.68 -7.69 -10.18
CA SER A 220 1.65 -8.74 -9.86
C SER A 220 2.85 -8.14 -9.13
N ILE A 221 3.20 -8.71 -7.98
CA ILE A 221 4.41 -8.33 -7.22
C ILE A 221 5.29 -9.56 -7.03
N LEU A 222 6.55 -9.43 -7.45
CA LEU A 222 7.59 -10.42 -7.27
C LEU A 222 8.48 -10.00 -6.11
N THR A 223 8.55 -10.82 -5.05
CA THR A 223 9.20 -10.47 -3.79
C THR A 223 10.24 -11.51 -3.43
N PHE A 224 11.50 -11.10 -3.31
CA PHE A 224 12.56 -11.93 -2.76
C PHE A 224 12.37 -12.09 -1.25
N CYS A 225 12.53 -13.30 -0.73
CA CYS A 225 12.32 -13.65 0.66
C CYS A 225 13.44 -14.57 1.17
N ASP A 226 13.90 -14.34 2.39
CA ASP A 226 14.93 -15.16 3.05
C ASP A 226 14.43 -15.91 4.30
N GLY A 227 13.12 -15.82 4.56
CA GLY A 227 12.46 -16.37 5.73
C GLY A 227 12.27 -15.36 6.86
N TYR A 228 12.96 -14.22 6.84
CA TYR A 228 12.90 -13.15 7.85
C TYR A 228 12.59 -11.79 7.24
N SER A 229 13.30 -11.42 6.19
CA SER A 229 13.14 -10.18 5.46
C SER A 229 12.64 -10.41 4.04
N PHE A 230 12.17 -9.34 3.39
CA PHE A 230 11.72 -9.39 2.00
C PHE A 230 12.06 -8.10 1.26
N LYS A 231 12.25 -8.21 -0.06
CA LYS A 231 12.47 -7.07 -0.97
C LYS A 231 11.71 -7.32 -2.27
N SER A 232 10.81 -6.39 -2.59
CA SER A 232 9.96 -6.49 -3.78
C SER A 232 10.61 -5.85 -5.00
N LEU A 233 10.39 -6.46 -6.17
CA LEU A 233 10.70 -5.91 -7.48
C LEU A 233 9.60 -4.94 -7.93
N PRO A 234 9.83 -4.12 -8.98
CA PRO A 234 8.79 -3.26 -9.52
C PRO A 234 7.52 -4.01 -9.84
N ALA A 235 6.39 -3.49 -9.39
CA ALA A 235 5.09 -4.09 -9.64
C ALA A 235 4.77 -4.10 -11.14
N ALA A 236 4.24 -5.21 -11.60
CA ALA A 236 3.95 -5.47 -13.00
C ALA A 236 2.46 -5.72 -13.24
N GLN A 237 2.01 -5.52 -14.47
CA GLN A 237 0.66 -5.88 -14.88
C GLN A 237 0.71 -6.75 -16.14
N ASP A 238 0.17 -7.96 -16.05
CA ASP A 238 0.11 -8.90 -17.15
C ASP A 238 -1.22 -8.85 -17.93
N HIS A 239 -1.28 -9.47 -19.08
CA HIS A 239 -2.43 -9.59 -19.97
C HIS A 239 -2.74 -11.06 -20.21
N LYS A 240 -3.68 -11.61 -19.44
CA LYS A 240 -3.98 -13.06 -19.41
C LYS A 240 -4.80 -13.56 -20.59
N ARG A 241 -5.66 -12.71 -21.19
CA ARG A 241 -6.51 -13.10 -22.32
C ARG A 241 -5.74 -13.17 -23.63
N ILE A 242 -6.11 -14.13 -24.49
CA ILE A 242 -5.38 -14.40 -25.73
C ILE A 242 -5.53 -13.31 -26.79
N PHE A 243 -6.68 -12.65 -26.89
CA PHE A 243 -7.00 -11.64 -27.92
C PHE A 243 -6.96 -10.22 -27.39
N ASP A 244 -6.84 -9.25 -28.32
CA ASP A 244 -6.93 -7.84 -28.05
C ASP A 244 -8.24 -7.48 -27.34
N GLY A 245 -8.24 -6.42 -26.53
CA GLY A 245 -9.40 -5.98 -25.76
C GLY A 245 -9.76 -6.91 -24.60
N ASP A 246 -8.84 -7.72 -24.11
CA ASP A 246 -9.05 -8.72 -23.07
C ASP A 246 -10.13 -9.75 -23.41
N LEU A 247 -10.15 -10.21 -24.64
CA LEU A 247 -11.10 -11.18 -25.17
C LEU A 247 -10.50 -12.60 -25.28
N GLY A 248 -11.38 -13.59 -25.41
CA GLY A 248 -11.00 -15.01 -25.57
C GLY A 248 -10.62 -15.69 -24.25
N PRO A 249 -10.11 -16.95 -24.31
CA PRO A 249 -9.73 -17.71 -23.13
C PRO A 249 -8.50 -17.14 -22.40
N ASN A 250 -8.40 -17.46 -21.09
CA ASN A 250 -7.21 -17.19 -20.30
C ASN A 250 -6.01 -18.00 -20.78
N THR A 251 -4.83 -17.44 -20.62
CA THR A 251 -3.53 -18.04 -20.93
C THR A 251 -2.58 -17.90 -19.73
N GLY A 252 -1.34 -18.32 -19.87
CA GLY A 252 -0.28 -18.03 -18.91
C GLY A 252 0.28 -16.59 -18.97
N GLY A 253 -0.34 -15.68 -19.74
CA GLY A 253 0.09 -14.29 -20.00
C GLY A 253 0.58 -14.09 -21.43
N MET A 254 0.00 -13.07 -22.09
CA MET A 254 0.32 -12.69 -23.48
C MET A 254 1.22 -11.47 -23.58
N GLY A 255 1.57 -10.88 -22.44
CA GLY A 255 2.47 -9.75 -22.33
C GLY A 255 2.33 -9.10 -20.97
N CYS A 256 3.32 -8.27 -20.63
CA CYS A 256 3.41 -7.64 -19.32
C CYS A 256 4.18 -6.32 -19.43
N TYR A 257 3.94 -5.41 -18.52
CA TYR A 257 4.70 -4.17 -18.40
C TYR A 257 4.98 -3.79 -16.95
N ALA A 258 6.08 -3.08 -16.71
CA ALA A 258 6.51 -2.62 -15.40
C ALA A 258 7.39 -1.35 -15.51
N PRO A 259 7.39 -0.48 -14.47
CA PRO A 259 6.41 -0.43 -13.42
C PRO A 259 5.04 -0.01 -13.95
N THR A 260 3.97 -0.41 -13.25
CA THR A 260 2.61 0.01 -13.61
C THR A 260 2.22 1.28 -12.85
N ASN A 261 1.48 2.17 -13.50
CA ASN A 261 0.94 3.39 -12.88
C ASN A 261 -0.05 3.11 -11.73
N LEU A 262 -0.58 1.89 -11.66
CA LEU A 262 -1.45 1.44 -10.58
C LEU A 262 -0.69 1.34 -9.25
N ALA A 263 0.60 1.01 -9.28
CA ALA A 263 1.43 0.77 -8.11
C ALA A 263 1.99 2.08 -7.54
N THR A 264 1.14 2.86 -6.87
CA THR A 264 1.60 4.06 -6.16
C THR A 264 2.42 3.67 -4.92
N PRO A 265 3.31 4.55 -4.43
CA PRO A 265 4.06 4.29 -3.19
C PRO A 265 3.16 3.91 -2.01
N GLU A 266 2.00 4.56 -1.88
CA GLU A 266 1.02 4.30 -0.81
C GLU A 266 0.40 2.91 -0.94
N LEU A 267 0.06 2.50 -2.17
CA LEU A 267 -0.47 1.16 -2.43
C LEU A 267 0.59 0.09 -2.15
N LEU A 268 1.82 0.30 -2.58
CA LEU A 268 2.92 -0.63 -2.30
C LEU A 268 3.17 -0.77 -0.80
N ALA A 269 3.26 0.33 -0.05
CA ALA A 269 3.40 0.31 1.41
C ALA A 269 2.21 -0.39 2.10
N ARG A 270 1.00 -0.26 1.56
CA ARG A 270 -0.18 -0.96 2.03
C ARG A 270 -0.08 -2.46 1.78
N ILE A 271 0.35 -2.87 0.58
CA ILE A 271 0.56 -4.29 0.23
C ILE A 271 1.64 -4.91 1.12
N ASP A 272 2.74 -4.21 1.36
CA ASP A 272 3.80 -4.66 2.27
C ASP A 272 3.24 -4.94 3.67
N ARG A 273 2.45 -4.01 4.23
CA ARG A 273 1.90 -4.10 5.58
C ARG A 273 0.74 -5.11 5.70
N GLU A 274 -0.15 -5.18 4.71
CA GLU A 274 -1.40 -5.95 4.80
C GLU A 274 -1.30 -7.34 4.16
N VAL A 275 -0.33 -7.54 3.26
CA VAL A 275 -0.19 -8.80 2.52
C VAL A 275 1.17 -9.45 2.75
N LEU A 276 2.29 -8.78 2.39
CA LEU A 276 3.60 -9.43 2.35
C LEU A 276 4.16 -9.72 3.76
N ALA A 277 4.16 -8.74 4.65
CA ALA A 277 4.66 -8.93 6.01
C ALA A 277 3.83 -9.97 6.79
N PRO A 278 2.47 -9.94 6.80
CA PRO A 278 1.67 -10.98 7.43
C PRO A 278 1.86 -12.38 6.81
N THR A 279 2.12 -12.46 5.49
CA THR A 279 2.39 -13.74 4.83
C THR A 279 3.68 -14.36 5.35
N LEU A 280 4.78 -13.61 5.40
CA LEU A 280 6.05 -14.14 5.87
C LEU A 280 6.04 -14.43 7.37
N GLU A 281 5.39 -13.57 8.16
CA GLU A 281 5.22 -13.80 9.59
C GLU A 281 4.38 -15.06 9.85
N GLY A 282 3.27 -15.23 9.12
CA GLY A 282 2.39 -16.39 9.20
C GLY A 282 3.13 -17.68 8.85
N MET A 283 3.91 -17.66 7.78
CA MET A 283 4.72 -18.81 7.38
C MET A 283 5.76 -19.20 8.45
N ARG A 284 6.38 -18.23 9.13
CA ARG A 284 7.26 -18.51 10.28
C ARG A 284 6.49 -19.09 11.48
N LYS A 285 5.32 -18.56 11.79
CA LYS A 285 4.45 -19.06 12.87
C LYS A 285 3.97 -20.49 12.63
N ASP A 286 3.75 -20.84 11.37
CA ASP A 286 3.40 -22.22 10.96
C ASP A 286 4.63 -23.13 10.84
N TRP A 287 5.83 -22.68 11.26
CA TRP A 287 7.12 -23.41 11.16
C TRP A 287 7.53 -23.76 9.73
N LYS A 288 7.11 -22.95 8.75
CA LYS A 288 7.38 -23.09 7.32
C LYS A 288 8.01 -21.80 6.77
N PRO A 289 9.17 -21.33 7.27
CA PRO A 289 9.76 -20.07 6.82
C PRO A 289 9.93 -20.09 5.31
N PHE A 290 9.39 -19.06 4.65
CA PHE A 290 9.41 -18.96 3.19
C PHE A 290 10.74 -18.36 2.72
N ARG A 291 11.47 -19.05 1.85
CA ARG A 291 12.69 -18.59 1.19
C ARG A 291 12.54 -18.72 -0.31
N GLY A 292 13.14 -17.79 -1.07
CA GLY A 292 13.05 -17.79 -2.54
C GLY A 292 12.25 -16.61 -3.06
N LEU A 293 11.51 -16.78 -4.15
CA LEU A 293 10.65 -15.75 -4.72
C LEU A 293 9.19 -16.06 -4.45
N LEU A 294 8.51 -15.12 -3.78
CA LEU A 294 7.07 -15.11 -3.62
C LEU A 294 6.46 -14.20 -4.69
N PHE A 295 5.69 -14.76 -5.60
CA PHE A 295 4.84 -14.03 -6.51
C PHE A 295 3.47 -13.86 -5.86
N THR A 296 3.02 -12.63 -5.69
CA THR A 296 1.71 -12.29 -5.15
C THR A 296 0.86 -11.68 -6.24
N GLY A 297 -0.21 -12.39 -6.63
CA GLY A 297 -1.26 -11.88 -7.52
C GLY A 297 -2.32 -11.14 -6.70
N LEU A 298 -2.58 -9.90 -7.06
CA LEU A 298 -3.49 -9.00 -6.35
C LEU A 298 -4.58 -8.50 -7.29
N MET A 299 -5.78 -8.27 -6.75
CA MET A 299 -6.81 -7.43 -7.33
C MET A 299 -6.84 -6.11 -6.56
N ILE A 300 -6.68 -5.01 -7.25
CA ILE A 300 -6.84 -3.68 -6.67
C ILE A 300 -8.25 -3.23 -6.96
N ALA A 301 -9.08 -3.23 -5.93
CA ALA A 301 -10.47 -2.85 -6.03
C ALA A 301 -10.61 -1.35 -6.40
N PRO A 302 -11.80 -0.90 -6.88
CA PRO A 302 -12.02 0.51 -7.24
C PRO A 302 -11.78 1.51 -6.10
N ASP A 303 -11.87 1.06 -4.84
CA ASP A 303 -11.54 1.84 -3.64
C ASP A 303 -10.04 1.86 -3.30
N GLY A 304 -9.19 1.26 -4.15
CA GLY A 304 -7.75 1.13 -3.95
C GLY A 304 -7.34 0.05 -2.93
N SER A 305 -8.26 -0.78 -2.44
CA SER A 305 -7.91 -1.86 -1.51
C SER A 305 -7.28 -3.04 -2.23
N PRO A 306 -6.11 -3.54 -1.78
CA PRO A 306 -5.51 -4.73 -2.32
C PRO A 306 -6.22 -5.98 -1.76
N ARG A 307 -6.54 -6.93 -2.64
CA ARG A 307 -7.09 -8.25 -2.32
C ARG A 307 -6.22 -9.31 -2.95
N THR A 308 -5.71 -10.24 -2.17
CA THR A 308 -4.86 -11.32 -2.66
C THR A 308 -5.69 -12.33 -3.44
N LEU A 309 -5.35 -12.52 -4.71
CA LEU A 309 -5.97 -13.51 -5.59
C LEU A 309 -5.35 -14.90 -5.38
N GLU A 310 -4.01 -14.95 -5.40
CA GLU A 310 -3.23 -16.17 -5.25
C GLU A 310 -1.77 -15.87 -4.91
N TYR A 311 -1.08 -16.86 -4.38
CA TYR A 311 0.38 -16.91 -4.30
C TYR A 311 0.92 -17.90 -5.32
N ASN A 312 2.11 -17.57 -5.88
CA ASN A 312 2.95 -18.53 -6.58
C ASN A 312 4.34 -18.49 -5.92
N VAL A 313 4.96 -19.66 -5.76
CA VAL A 313 6.22 -19.79 -5.00
C VAL A 313 7.45 -19.75 -5.89
N ARG A 314 7.35 -19.08 -7.01
CA ARG A 314 8.34 -19.01 -8.09
C ARG A 314 8.20 -17.72 -8.89
N PHE A 315 9.17 -17.46 -9.75
CA PHE A 315 9.10 -16.39 -10.72
C PHE A 315 7.88 -16.48 -11.64
N GLY A 316 7.27 -15.35 -12.01
CA GLY A 316 6.18 -15.26 -12.99
C GLY A 316 6.67 -15.42 -14.43
N ASP A 317 5.76 -15.66 -15.36
CA ASP A 317 6.03 -15.73 -16.80
C ASP A 317 4.81 -15.17 -17.56
N PRO A 318 4.83 -13.92 -18.09
CA PRO A 318 6.01 -13.17 -18.57
C PRO A 318 6.52 -12.05 -17.64
N GLU A 319 6.16 -11.98 -16.36
CA GLU A 319 6.60 -10.90 -15.45
C GLU A 319 8.14 -10.88 -15.30
N THR A 320 8.78 -12.05 -15.23
CA THR A 320 10.24 -12.17 -15.10
C THR A 320 10.96 -11.54 -16.28
N GLN A 321 10.49 -11.79 -17.51
CA GLN A 321 11.03 -11.19 -18.73
C GLN A 321 10.85 -9.68 -18.75
N THR A 322 9.90 -9.16 -17.97
CA THR A 322 9.58 -7.74 -17.89
C THR A 322 10.38 -7.03 -16.79
N VAL A 323 10.50 -7.62 -15.61
CA VAL A 323 11.11 -6.92 -14.44
C VAL A 323 12.63 -7.09 -14.37
N LEU A 324 13.19 -8.24 -14.80
CA LEU A 324 14.65 -8.46 -14.73
C LEU A 324 15.48 -7.47 -15.58
N PRO A 325 15.00 -7.01 -16.75
CA PRO A 325 15.69 -5.95 -17.50
C PRO A 325 15.75 -4.59 -16.79
N LEU A 326 14.93 -4.38 -15.76
CA LEU A 326 14.94 -3.17 -14.92
C LEU A 326 15.93 -3.25 -13.75
N LEU A 327 16.47 -4.43 -13.42
CA LEU A 327 17.55 -4.54 -12.44
C LEU A 327 18.82 -3.86 -12.99
N SER A 328 19.37 -2.92 -12.22
CA SER A 328 20.56 -2.20 -12.65
C SER A 328 21.76 -3.14 -12.87
N ALA A 329 22.76 -2.67 -13.61
CA ALA A 329 23.99 -3.43 -13.85
C ALA A 329 24.79 -3.72 -12.56
N ASP A 330 24.63 -2.85 -11.54
CA ASP A 330 25.26 -3.01 -10.23
C ASP A 330 24.54 -4.04 -9.33
N THR A 331 23.36 -4.53 -9.73
CA THR A 331 22.59 -5.51 -8.97
C THR A 331 22.89 -6.93 -9.44
N ASP A 332 23.53 -7.72 -8.59
CA ASP A 332 23.89 -9.12 -8.88
C ASP A 332 22.78 -10.08 -8.44
N LEU A 333 22.06 -10.63 -9.42
CA LEU A 333 20.96 -11.57 -9.16
C LEU A 333 21.44 -12.86 -8.44
N ALA A 334 22.66 -13.34 -8.72
CA ALA A 334 23.19 -14.52 -8.05
C ALA A 334 23.47 -14.22 -6.55
N GLU A 335 23.92 -13.03 -6.21
CA GLU A 335 24.11 -12.60 -4.85
C GLU A 335 22.79 -12.52 -4.07
N ILE A 336 21.74 -11.93 -4.68
CA ILE A 336 20.40 -11.89 -4.09
C ILE A 336 19.88 -13.29 -3.80
N MET A 337 20.01 -14.22 -4.76
CA MET A 337 19.54 -15.59 -4.58
C MET A 337 20.29 -16.34 -3.49
N LEU A 338 21.62 -16.18 -3.41
CA LEU A 338 22.42 -16.74 -2.33
C LEU A 338 22.04 -16.11 -0.97
N ALA A 339 21.79 -14.81 -0.91
CA ALA A 339 21.36 -14.15 0.32
C ALA A 339 20.00 -14.67 0.80
N CYS A 340 19.05 -14.92 -0.11
CA CYS A 340 17.77 -15.55 0.22
C CYS A 340 17.96 -16.95 0.82
N THR A 341 18.88 -17.76 0.27
CA THR A 341 19.14 -19.12 0.81
C THR A 341 19.82 -19.09 2.16
N ASN A 342 20.66 -18.08 2.42
CA ASN A 342 21.46 -17.94 3.61
C ASN A 342 20.79 -17.15 4.75
N GLY A 343 19.63 -16.52 4.51
CA GLY A 343 18.92 -15.72 5.52
C GLY A 343 19.58 -14.37 5.82
N CYS A 344 20.12 -13.69 4.80
CA CYS A 344 20.82 -12.39 4.92
C CYS A 344 20.46 -11.43 3.77
N LEU A 345 19.20 -11.45 3.32
CA LEU A 345 18.72 -10.60 2.23
C LEU A 345 18.72 -9.11 2.61
N ASP A 346 18.62 -8.79 3.87
CA ASP A 346 18.70 -7.43 4.41
C ASP A 346 20.04 -6.74 4.07
N ALA A 347 21.13 -7.52 4.00
CA ALA A 347 22.48 -7.04 3.67
C ALA A 347 22.70 -6.77 2.16
N VAL A 348 21.76 -7.13 1.27
CA VAL A 348 21.93 -6.97 -0.18
C VAL A 348 21.09 -5.80 -0.68
N ASP A 349 21.71 -4.85 -1.38
CA ASP A 349 21.01 -3.73 -2.03
C ASP A 349 20.49 -4.13 -3.42
N ILE A 350 19.21 -3.82 -3.71
CA ILE A 350 18.57 -4.10 -5.00
C ILE A 350 18.26 -2.78 -5.68
N LYS A 351 19.08 -2.41 -6.67
CA LYS A 351 18.91 -1.18 -7.44
C LYS A 351 18.11 -1.43 -8.71
N ILE A 352 17.14 -0.55 -8.95
CA ILE A 352 16.25 -0.60 -10.12
C ILE A 352 16.56 0.60 -11.02
N GLU A 353 16.68 0.37 -12.32
CA GLU A 353 16.81 1.42 -13.33
C GLU A 353 15.52 2.27 -13.38
N LYS A 354 15.68 3.58 -13.51
CA LYS A 354 14.53 4.50 -13.68
C LYS A 354 14.02 4.44 -15.13
N LYS A 355 13.57 3.24 -15.55
CA LYS A 355 13.04 2.94 -16.88
C LYS A 355 11.73 2.17 -16.78
N PHE A 356 11.07 2.08 -17.90
CA PHE A 356 9.92 1.21 -18.12
C PHE A 356 10.30 0.04 -19.01
N SER A 357 9.61 -1.09 -18.79
CA SER A 357 9.81 -2.32 -19.54
C SER A 357 8.48 -2.85 -20.03
N ALA A 358 8.42 -3.27 -21.27
CA ALA A 358 7.24 -3.89 -21.87
C ALA A 358 7.64 -5.18 -22.62
N THR A 359 6.90 -6.25 -22.37
CA THR A 359 7.11 -7.56 -22.99
C THR A 359 5.87 -7.97 -23.77
N VAL A 360 6.06 -8.32 -25.05
CA VAL A 360 5.00 -8.86 -25.92
C VAL A 360 5.31 -10.33 -26.21
N VAL A 361 4.40 -11.22 -25.81
CA VAL A 361 4.54 -12.66 -26.02
C VAL A 361 3.99 -13.03 -27.40
N VAL A 362 4.77 -13.81 -28.14
CA VAL A 362 4.39 -14.40 -29.44
C VAL A 362 4.11 -15.88 -29.25
N ALA A 363 2.91 -16.28 -29.56
CA ALA A 363 2.39 -17.65 -29.42
C ALA A 363 2.21 -18.36 -30.78
N SER A 364 2.13 -19.67 -30.76
CA SER A 364 1.68 -20.48 -31.93
C SER A 364 0.18 -20.24 -32.15
N GLY A 365 -0.25 -20.11 -33.39
CA GLY A 365 -1.67 -20.01 -33.71
C GLY A 365 -2.45 -21.23 -33.23
N GLY A 366 -3.60 -20.97 -32.61
CA GLY A 366 -4.41 -21.96 -31.92
C GLY A 366 -4.22 -22.04 -30.39
N TYR A 367 -3.12 -21.50 -29.85
CA TYR A 367 -2.93 -21.43 -28.41
C TYR A 367 -4.02 -20.56 -27.74
N PRO A 368 -4.57 -20.92 -26.55
CA PRO A 368 -4.20 -22.02 -25.64
C PRO A 368 -4.83 -23.38 -25.94
N GLY A 369 -5.56 -23.51 -27.06
CA GLY A 369 -6.05 -24.80 -27.57
C GLY A 369 -4.96 -25.62 -28.28
N SER A 370 -5.35 -26.37 -29.30
CA SER A 370 -4.41 -27.17 -30.08
C SER A 370 -3.58 -26.30 -31.02
N TYR A 371 -2.26 -26.52 -31.05
CA TYR A 371 -1.31 -25.79 -31.89
C TYR A 371 -0.23 -26.71 -32.49
N ALA A 372 0.35 -26.29 -33.62
CA ALA A 372 1.43 -26.98 -34.28
C ALA A 372 2.76 -26.79 -33.54
N LYS A 373 3.60 -27.84 -33.51
CA LYS A 373 5.00 -27.82 -33.04
C LYS A 373 5.94 -28.16 -34.18
N GLY A 374 7.20 -27.72 -34.07
CA GLY A 374 8.22 -27.99 -35.06
C GLY A 374 8.22 -27.02 -36.25
N THR A 375 7.48 -25.92 -36.18
CA THR A 375 7.49 -24.88 -37.23
C THR A 375 8.85 -24.18 -37.24
N PRO A 376 9.55 -24.09 -38.38
CA PRO A 376 10.82 -23.37 -38.50
C PRO A 376 10.67 -21.90 -38.14
N MET A 377 11.68 -21.35 -37.47
CA MET A 377 11.69 -19.96 -37.01
C MET A 377 12.92 -19.23 -37.51
N ASN A 378 12.76 -17.95 -37.82
CA ASN A 378 13.85 -17.00 -38.02
C ASN A 378 13.79 -15.93 -36.92
N VAL A 379 14.85 -15.81 -36.14
CA VAL A 379 14.99 -14.82 -35.08
C VAL A 379 16.29 -14.06 -35.28
N LYS A 380 16.21 -12.76 -35.45
CA LYS A 380 17.37 -11.88 -35.60
C LYS A 380 17.81 -11.37 -34.22
N GLU A 381 19.12 -11.27 -34.03
CA GLU A 381 19.66 -10.69 -32.81
C GLU A 381 19.38 -9.17 -32.79
N PRO A 382 18.91 -8.62 -31.64
CA PRO A 382 18.76 -7.17 -31.50
C PRO A 382 20.12 -6.46 -31.52
N ALA A 383 20.16 -5.22 -31.99
CA ALA A 383 21.38 -4.41 -31.96
C ALA A 383 21.85 -4.18 -30.52
N SER A 384 23.17 -4.24 -30.30
CA SER A 384 23.75 -3.98 -28.96
C SER A 384 23.37 -2.59 -28.47
N GLY A 385 22.92 -2.49 -27.20
CA GLY A 385 22.50 -1.22 -26.61
C GLY A 385 21.14 -0.70 -27.09
N SER A 386 20.41 -1.45 -27.92
CA SER A 386 19.07 -1.04 -28.39
C SER A 386 18.03 -1.00 -27.27
N GLY A 387 18.25 -1.64 -26.11
CA GLY A 387 17.25 -1.81 -25.06
C GLY A 387 16.18 -2.84 -25.44
N ILE A 388 16.40 -3.67 -26.46
CA ILE A 388 15.54 -4.78 -26.84
C ILE A 388 16.22 -6.08 -26.40
N THR A 389 15.41 -7.00 -25.88
CA THR A 389 15.84 -8.35 -25.53
C THR A 389 14.81 -9.36 -26.01
N ILE A 390 15.26 -10.42 -26.66
CA ILE A 390 14.38 -11.50 -27.12
C ILE A 390 14.51 -12.68 -26.18
N PHE A 391 13.40 -13.07 -25.56
CA PHE A 391 13.33 -14.20 -24.64
C PHE A 391 12.62 -15.39 -25.26
N HIS A 392 13.34 -16.49 -25.48
CA HIS A 392 12.79 -17.74 -25.97
C HIS A 392 12.04 -18.48 -24.85
N ALA A 393 10.90 -19.06 -25.18
CA ALA A 393 10.11 -19.93 -24.32
C ALA A 393 9.98 -21.33 -24.98
N GLY A 394 8.87 -21.58 -25.62
CA GLY A 394 8.63 -22.85 -26.32
C GLY A 394 9.41 -22.97 -27.64
N THR A 395 10.73 -22.97 -27.56
CA THR A 395 11.62 -23.15 -28.72
C THR A 395 12.60 -24.28 -28.50
N LYS A 396 13.02 -24.93 -29.58
CA LYS A 396 14.09 -25.92 -29.57
C LYS A 396 14.93 -25.82 -30.85
N ARG A 397 16.18 -26.31 -30.80
CA ARG A 397 16.98 -26.56 -32.00
C ARG A 397 16.78 -27.98 -32.49
N ASP A 398 16.57 -28.11 -33.77
CA ASP A 398 16.50 -29.42 -34.40
C ASP A 398 17.87 -30.10 -34.33
N ALA A 399 17.90 -31.36 -33.90
CA ALA A 399 19.16 -32.04 -33.62
C ALA A 399 19.97 -32.36 -34.94
N ALA A 400 19.31 -32.48 -36.06
CA ALA A 400 19.95 -32.79 -37.33
C ALA A 400 20.43 -31.57 -38.11
N SER A 401 19.60 -30.52 -38.15
CA SER A 401 19.84 -29.32 -38.95
C SER A 401 20.38 -28.15 -38.14
N GLY A 402 20.25 -28.17 -36.78
CA GLY A 402 20.52 -27.04 -35.92
C GLY A 402 19.52 -25.89 -36.03
N ALA A 403 18.49 -26.02 -36.90
CA ALA A 403 17.50 -24.98 -37.12
C ALA A 403 16.61 -24.75 -35.90
N LEU A 404 16.26 -23.51 -35.65
CA LEU A 404 15.35 -23.11 -34.55
C LEU A 404 13.91 -23.45 -34.96
N GLN A 405 13.14 -24.06 -34.06
CA GLN A 405 11.76 -24.50 -34.27
C GLN A 405 10.87 -24.20 -33.06
N THR A 406 9.56 -24.02 -33.28
CA THR A 406 8.56 -23.95 -32.24
C THR A 406 8.43 -25.27 -31.48
N ALA A 407 8.28 -25.23 -30.16
CA ALA A 407 8.15 -26.39 -29.28
C ALA A 407 7.00 -26.26 -28.26
N GLY A 408 6.41 -25.08 -28.12
CA GLY A 408 5.37 -24.77 -27.12
C GLY A 408 4.31 -23.84 -27.65
N GLY A 409 3.29 -23.55 -26.82
CA GLY A 409 2.21 -22.63 -27.13
C GLY A 409 2.67 -21.17 -27.11
N ARG A 410 3.20 -20.70 -25.98
CA ARG A 410 3.96 -19.44 -25.91
C ARG A 410 5.38 -19.77 -26.39
N VAL A 411 5.77 -19.14 -27.48
CA VAL A 411 6.99 -19.54 -28.21
C VAL A 411 8.18 -18.67 -27.85
N ILE A 412 7.99 -17.36 -27.90
CA ILE A 412 9.06 -16.38 -27.77
C ILE A 412 8.45 -15.04 -27.32
N ALA A 413 9.24 -14.14 -26.73
CA ALA A 413 8.78 -12.82 -26.35
C ALA A 413 9.78 -11.74 -26.76
N ALA A 414 9.28 -10.59 -27.21
CA ALA A 414 10.03 -9.39 -27.40
C ALA A 414 9.86 -8.45 -26.21
N ASN A 415 10.95 -8.14 -25.51
CA ASN A 415 11.00 -7.17 -24.44
C ASN A 415 11.70 -5.91 -24.92
N ALA A 416 11.24 -4.74 -24.46
CA ALA A 416 11.93 -3.47 -24.68
C ALA A 416 11.91 -2.61 -23.42
N THR A 417 13.02 -1.91 -23.17
CA THR A 417 13.17 -0.93 -22.12
C THR A 417 13.33 0.47 -22.69
N ALA A 418 12.71 1.49 -22.06
CA ALA A 418 12.81 2.89 -22.43
C ALA A 418 12.54 3.81 -21.22
N ASP A 419 12.73 5.13 -21.40
CA ASP A 419 12.53 6.11 -20.33
C ASP A 419 11.05 6.40 -20.05
N THR A 420 10.12 6.05 -20.96
CA THR A 420 8.68 6.11 -20.76
C THR A 420 8.02 4.80 -21.14
N LEU A 421 6.84 4.52 -20.58
CA LEU A 421 6.08 3.30 -20.89
C LEU A 421 5.63 3.28 -22.36
N GLU A 422 5.19 4.42 -22.88
CA GLU A 422 4.79 4.58 -24.28
C GLU A 422 5.93 4.21 -25.23
N ALA A 423 7.14 4.69 -24.92
CA ALA A 423 8.32 4.42 -25.72
C ALA A 423 8.72 2.93 -25.61
N ALA A 424 8.65 2.32 -24.44
CA ALA A 424 8.96 0.89 -24.26
C ALA A 424 7.98 0.02 -25.05
N VAL A 425 6.67 0.29 -24.95
CA VAL A 425 5.63 -0.44 -25.69
C VAL A 425 5.80 -0.25 -27.21
N ALA A 426 5.91 1.00 -27.68
CA ALA A 426 6.11 1.28 -29.09
C ALA A 426 7.35 0.53 -29.65
N LYS A 427 8.46 0.55 -28.92
CA LYS A 427 9.71 -0.10 -29.28
C LYS A 427 9.59 -1.63 -29.33
N ALA A 428 8.89 -2.24 -28.36
CA ALA A 428 8.64 -3.68 -28.39
C ALA A 428 7.91 -4.11 -29.70
N TYR A 429 6.93 -3.30 -30.14
CA TYR A 429 6.17 -3.58 -31.36
C TYR A 429 6.91 -3.22 -32.66
N THR A 430 7.58 -2.06 -32.70
CA THR A 430 8.16 -1.54 -33.97
C THR A 430 9.55 -2.08 -34.26
N GLU A 431 10.30 -2.45 -33.21
CA GLU A 431 11.69 -2.92 -33.34
C GLU A 431 11.86 -4.37 -32.84
N GLY A 432 11.16 -4.78 -31.76
CA GLY A 432 11.27 -6.10 -31.16
C GLY A 432 10.53 -7.20 -31.95
N ILE A 433 9.23 -7.02 -32.18
CA ILE A 433 8.40 -8.01 -32.89
C ILE A 433 8.93 -8.31 -34.32
N PRO A 434 9.40 -7.31 -35.11
CA PRO A 434 9.95 -7.59 -36.46
C PRO A 434 11.21 -8.46 -36.50
N LEU A 435 11.87 -8.69 -35.33
CA LEU A 435 12.99 -9.61 -35.23
C LEU A 435 12.56 -11.07 -35.20
N ILE A 436 11.27 -11.36 -35.02
CA ILE A 436 10.71 -12.69 -34.83
C ILE A 436 9.81 -13.03 -36.01
N GLN A 437 10.07 -14.17 -36.64
CA GLN A 437 9.25 -14.66 -37.77
C GLN A 437 9.10 -16.15 -37.75
N PHE A 438 7.87 -16.66 -37.78
CA PHE A 438 7.47 -18.01 -38.06
C PHE A 438 6.03 -18.08 -38.55
N ASP A 439 5.64 -19.16 -39.21
CA ASP A 439 4.32 -19.30 -39.77
C ASP A 439 3.24 -19.41 -38.68
N ASN A 440 2.10 -18.72 -38.91
CA ASN A 440 0.95 -18.73 -38.01
C ASN A 440 1.27 -18.22 -36.56
N MET A 441 2.15 -17.24 -36.43
CA MET A 441 2.40 -16.59 -35.14
C MET A 441 1.24 -15.69 -34.74
N HIS A 442 0.94 -15.68 -33.45
CA HIS A 442 -0.08 -14.81 -32.83
C HIS A 442 0.51 -14.03 -31.68
N TYR A 443 0.19 -12.74 -31.61
CA TYR A 443 0.51 -11.86 -30.47
C TYR A 443 -0.53 -10.75 -30.34
N ARG A 444 -0.74 -10.27 -29.14
CA ARG A 444 -1.63 -9.12 -28.86
C ARG A 444 -0.98 -7.82 -29.34
N LYS A 445 -1.82 -6.90 -29.86
CA LYS A 445 -1.39 -5.60 -30.37
C LYS A 445 -1.63 -4.47 -29.35
N ASP A 446 -2.22 -4.80 -28.21
CA ASP A 446 -2.71 -3.86 -27.20
C ASP A 446 -2.09 -4.05 -25.81
N ILE A 447 -0.89 -4.66 -25.71
CA ILE A 447 -0.19 -4.80 -24.44
C ILE A 447 0.03 -3.41 -23.82
N ALA A 448 -0.20 -3.28 -22.51
CA ALA A 448 -0.24 -2.06 -21.73
C ALA A 448 -1.43 -1.12 -22.02
N HIS A 449 -2.46 -1.54 -22.81
CA HIS A 449 -3.62 -0.71 -23.10
C HIS A 449 -4.32 -0.19 -21.83
N ARG A 450 -4.26 -0.95 -20.72
CA ARG A 450 -4.83 -0.54 -19.43
C ARG A 450 -4.12 0.66 -18.83
N ALA A 451 -2.79 0.79 -19.00
CA ALA A 451 -2.04 1.96 -18.57
C ALA A 451 -2.35 3.21 -19.40
N PHE A 452 -2.72 3.00 -20.68
CA PHE A 452 -3.08 4.07 -21.62
C PHE A 452 -4.60 4.28 -21.74
N ARG A 453 -5.39 3.47 -21.07
CA ARG A 453 -6.76 3.90 -20.84
C ARG A 453 -6.65 5.29 -20.25
N LYS A 454 -6.97 6.32 -21.08
CA LYS A 454 -7.42 7.58 -20.54
C LYS A 454 -8.50 7.15 -19.57
N THR A 455 -8.19 7.12 -18.29
CA THR A 455 -9.22 7.15 -17.28
C THR A 455 -10.16 8.17 -17.83
N ASN A 456 -11.45 7.88 -17.97
CA ASN A 456 -12.44 8.74 -18.59
C ASN A 456 -12.57 10.08 -17.86
N THR A 457 -11.47 10.57 -17.28
CA THR A 457 -11.22 11.92 -16.82
C THR A 457 -11.25 12.92 -17.97
N ALA A 458 -11.01 12.56 -19.26
CA ALA A 458 -11.22 13.52 -20.34
C ALA A 458 -12.64 13.44 -20.92
N ALA A 459 -13.34 12.31 -20.91
CA ALA A 459 -14.78 12.24 -21.19
C ALA A 459 -15.62 12.56 -19.93
N ALA A 460 -15.13 12.24 -18.71
CA ALA A 460 -15.66 12.76 -17.47
C ALA A 460 -15.24 14.23 -17.24
N ALA A 461 -14.06 14.70 -17.71
CA ALA A 461 -13.72 16.13 -17.73
C ALA A 461 -14.40 16.87 -18.88
N ALA A 462 -14.75 16.25 -20.00
CA ALA A 462 -15.63 16.84 -21.01
C ALA A 462 -17.13 16.73 -20.63
N ALA A 463 -17.55 15.67 -19.93
CA ALA A 463 -18.87 15.57 -19.30
C ALA A 463 -18.92 16.33 -17.96
N ALA A 464 -17.81 16.50 -17.24
CA ALA A 464 -17.69 17.35 -16.05
C ALA A 464 -17.40 18.82 -16.39
N ALA A 465 -16.87 19.14 -17.57
CA ALA A 465 -16.92 20.50 -18.12
C ALA A 465 -18.34 20.88 -18.59
N ALA A 466 -19.22 19.88 -18.82
CA ALA A 466 -20.64 20.07 -19.04
C ALA A 466 -21.50 19.84 -17.78
N ALA A 467 -20.96 19.32 -16.67
CA ALA A 467 -21.68 18.91 -15.45
C ALA A 467 -20.94 19.23 -14.12
N GLY A 468 -20.07 20.24 -14.11
CA GLY A 468 -19.38 20.67 -12.89
C GLY A 468 -18.20 19.75 -12.49
N VAL A 469 -17.10 20.39 -12.11
CA VAL A 469 -15.81 19.74 -11.70
C VAL A 469 -16.02 18.72 -10.55
N ALA A 470 -15.43 17.52 -10.65
CA ALA A 470 -15.48 16.52 -9.57
C ALA A 470 -15.00 17.11 -8.23
N SER A 471 -15.76 16.81 -7.16
CA SER A 471 -15.41 17.17 -5.78
C SER A 471 -14.18 16.39 -5.33
N LEU A 472 -13.26 17.03 -4.58
CA LEU A 472 -12.18 16.37 -3.86
C LEU A 472 -12.59 16.16 -2.40
N SER A 473 -12.28 15.00 -1.86
CA SER A 473 -12.52 14.64 -0.46
C SER A 473 -11.21 14.30 0.28
N TYR A 474 -11.25 14.30 1.60
CA TYR A 474 -10.13 13.91 2.45
C TYR A 474 -9.75 12.43 2.25
N ALA A 475 -10.75 11.57 2.03
CA ALA A 475 -10.55 10.17 1.70
C ALA A 475 -9.79 9.98 0.37
N GLU A 476 -10.14 10.75 -0.67
CA GLU A 476 -9.41 10.73 -1.95
C GLU A 476 -7.98 11.28 -1.82
N ALA A 477 -7.71 12.07 -0.80
CA ALA A 477 -6.36 12.54 -0.44
C ALA A 477 -5.56 11.51 0.38
N GLY A 478 -6.10 10.30 0.60
CA GLY A 478 -5.43 9.20 1.27
C GLY A 478 -5.62 9.14 2.80
N VAL A 479 -6.56 9.93 3.35
CA VAL A 479 -6.86 9.92 4.79
C VAL A 479 -8.31 9.49 5.01
N SER A 480 -8.51 8.37 5.71
CA SER A 480 -9.83 7.87 6.09
C SER A 480 -10.07 8.07 7.58
N ILE A 481 -10.96 8.97 7.91
CA ILE A 481 -11.42 9.21 9.28
C ILE A 481 -12.18 7.96 9.80
N GLU A 482 -12.98 7.32 8.94
CA GLU A 482 -13.70 6.08 9.27
C GLU A 482 -12.74 4.95 9.66
N ALA A 483 -11.61 4.81 8.95
CA ALA A 483 -10.60 3.83 9.30
C ALA A 483 -9.95 4.12 10.66
N GLY A 484 -9.69 5.41 10.98
CA GLY A 484 -9.21 5.85 12.28
C GLY A 484 -10.20 5.52 13.40
N ASN A 485 -11.47 5.85 13.22
CA ASN A 485 -12.54 5.55 14.18
C ASN A 485 -12.72 4.04 14.37
N ALA A 486 -12.69 3.26 13.29
CA ALA A 486 -12.78 1.78 13.35
C ALA A 486 -11.56 1.16 14.08
N LEU A 487 -10.38 1.74 13.93
CA LEU A 487 -9.20 1.31 14.68
C LEU A 487 -9.40 1.53 16.19
N VAL A 488 -9.85 2.72 16.60
CA VAL A 488 -10.12 3.04 18.01
C VAL A 488 -11.09 2.01 18.62
N GLU A 489 -12.19 1.68 17.95
CA GLU A 489 -13.13 0.65 18.42
C GLU A 489 -12.47 -0.73 18.57
N ARG A 490 -11.61 -1.12 17.63
CA ARG A 490 -10.91 -2.41 17.66
C ARG A 490 -9.89 -2.53 18.78
N ILE A 491 -9.21 -1.44 19.15
CA ILE A 491 -8.16 -1.47 20.18
C ILE A 491 -8.71 -1.24 21.60
N LYS A 492 -9.95 -0.77 21.78
CA LYS A 492 -10.56 -0.50 23.10
C LYS A 492 -10.34 -1.64 24.10
N LYS A 493 -10.57 -2.88 23.69
CA LYS A 493 -10.39 -4.05 24.56
C LYS A 493 -8.92 -4.29 24.96
N ALA A 494 -8.00 -4.09 24.01
CA ALA A 494 -6.57 -4.22 24.29
C ALA A 494 -6.09 -3.13 25.24
N VAL A 495 -6.51 -1.87 25.01
CA VAL A 495 -6.16 -0.74 25.88
C VAL A 495 -6.78 -0.94 27.27
N ALA A 496 -8.06 -1.32 27.38
CA ALA A 496 -8.71 -1.59 28.66
C ALA A 496 -8.01 -2.69 29.48
N SER A 497 -7.34 -3.65 28.80
CA SER A 497 -6.57 -4.70 29.50
C SER A 497 -5.31 -4.19 30.19
N THR A 498 -4.90 -2.97 29.93
CA THR A 498 -3.72 -2.30 30.57
C THR A 498 -4.13 -1.35 31.69
N ALA A 499 -5.43 -1.22 31.98
CA ALA A 499 -5.94 -0.32 33.00
C ALA A 499 -5.35 -0.65 34.36
N ILE A 500 -4.94 0.40 35.08
CA ILE A 500 -4.52 0.34 36.48
C ILE A 500 -5.34 1.34 37.30
N PRO A 501 -5.45 1.20 38.62
CA PRO A 501 -6.20 2.15 39.43
C PRO A 501 -5.75 3.61 39.16
N GLY A 502 -6.69 4.43 38.77
CA GLY A 502 -6.44 5.84 38.43
C GLY A 502 -6.05 6.11 36.97
N ALA A 503 -5.76 5.07 36.17
CA ALA A 503 -5.55 5.13 34.74
C ALA A 503 -6.49 4.13 34.04
N ASP A 504 -7.78 4.31 34.22
CA ASP A 504 -8.87 3.40 33.82
C ASP A 504 -9.93 4.08 32.94
N ALA A 505 -9.63 5.30 32.42
CA ALA A 505 -10.51 6.01 31.51
C ALA A 505 -10.59 5.32 30.14
N GLU A 506 -11.78 5.38 29.51
CA GLU A 506 -11.97 4.89 28.15
C GLU A 506 -11.22 5.77 27.14
N ILE A 507 -10.61 5.14 26.11
CA ILE A 507 -9.99 5.85 24.99
C ILE A 507 -11.05 6.45 24.06
N GLY A 508 -10.73 7.62 23.45
CA GLY A 508 -11.60 8.36 22.52
C GLY A 508 -11.78 9.83 22.87
N GLY A 509 -11.22 10.28 24.02
CA GLY A 509 -11.09 11.68 24.36
C GLY A 509 -9.88 12.34 23.68
N PHE A 510 -9.55 13.56 24.09
CA PHE A 510 -8.41 14.32 23.56
C PHE A 510 -7.05 13.93 24.19
N GLY A 511 -7.03 13.22 25.31
CA GLY A 511 -5.82 12.72 25.95
C GLY A 511 -6.09 11.66 27.01
N GLY A 512 -5.05 10.96 27.44
CA GLY A 512 -5.10 9.97 28.51
C GLY A 512 -4.94 10.62 29.89
N GLU A 513 -5.72 10.16 30.88
CA GLU A 513 -5.67 10.67 32.25
C GLU A 513 -5.10 9.64 33.23
N VAL A 514 -4.36 10.12 34.25
CA VAL A 514 -3.93 9.33 35.40
C VAL A 514 -4.27 10.09 36.70
N ASP A 515 -5.26 9.60 37.43
CA ASP A 515 -5.63 10.12 38.75
C ASP A 515 -4.67 9.54 39.80
N LEU A 516 -3.69 10.33 40.21
CA LEU A 516 -2.65 9.93 41.17
C LEU A 516 -3.22 9.57 42.54
N SER A 517 -4.42 10.11 42.92
CA SER A 517 -5.07 9.77 44.18
C SER A 517 -5.57 8.33 44.26
N LYS A 518 -5.82 7.70 43.09
CA LYS A 518 -6.24 6.31 42.95
C LYS A 518 -5.07 5.37 42.60
N ALA A 519 -3.92 5.90 42.18
CA ALA A 519 -2.76 5.14 41.71
C ALA A 519 -1.94 4.50 42.88
N GLY A 520 -2.45 4.52 44.12
CA GLY A 520 -1.78 3.86 45.24
C GLY A 520 -0.57 4.62 45.81
N LEU A 521 -0.37 5.86 45.42
CA LEU A 521 0.71 6.69 45.96
C LEU A 521 0.39 7.17 47.38
N PRO A 522 1.37 7.19 48.33
CA PRO A 522 1.17 7.69 49.67
C PRO A 522 0.85 9.18 49.60
N ALA A 523 -0.40 9.55 50.00
CA ALA A 523 -0.89 10.91 49.91
C ALA A 523 -0.87 11.61 51.27
N SER A 524 -0.19 12.77 51.32
CA SER A 524 -0.51 13.84 52.29
C SER A 524 -1.06 15.02 51.47
N GLY A 525 -2.39 15.10 51.30
CA GLY A 525 -3.06 16.18 50.58
C GLY A 525 -3.83 15.72 49.33
N LYS A 526 -4.42 16.69 48.57
CA LYS A 526 -5.05 16.42 47.24
C LYS A 526 -3.97 16.20 46.19
N LEU A 527 -3.90 15.00 45.62
CA LEU A 527 -3.01 14.72 44.47
C LEU A 527 -3.65 15.24 43.19
N PRO A 528 -2.87 15.80 42.25
CA PRO A 528 -3.34 16.23 40.97
C PRO A 528 -3.60 15.07 40.05
N ILE A 529 -4.36 15.32 38.95
CA ILE A 529 -4.52 14.42 37.82
C ILE A 529 -3.46 14.80 36.80
N LEU A 530 -2.70 13.79 36.30
CA LEU A 530 -1.81 13.95 35.15
C LEU A 530 -2.59 13.66 33.88
N VAL A 531 -2.33 14.45 32.85
CA VAL A 531 -2.93 14.29 31.52
C VAL A 531 -1.82 14.24 30.49
N GLY A 532 -1.83 13.21 29.62
CA GLY A 532 -0.88 13.04 28.52
C GLY A 532 -1.59 13.20 27.18
N ALA A 533 -0.95 13.89 26.24
CA ALA A 533 -1.33 13.96 24.84
C ALA A 533 -0.12 13.64 23.96
N ILE A 534 -0.35 13.02 22.81
CA ILE A 534 0.65 12.74 21.80
C ILE A 534 0.06 12.99 20.42
N ASP A 535 0.76 13.77 19.60
CA ASP A 535 0.35 14.07 18.22
C ASP A 535 1.57 14.43 17.37
N GLY A 536 1.41 14.45 16.04
CA GLY A 536 2.40 14.83 15.05
C GLY A 536 2.05 16.12 14.29
N VAL A 537 2.92 16.53 13.36
CA VAL A 537 2.66 17.65 12.44
C VAL A 537 1.86 17.20 11.22
N GLY A 538 2.08 15.97 10.78
CA GLY A 538 1.46 15.42 9.58
C GLY A 538 2.03 15.98 8.27
N THR A 539 1.25 15.88 7.18
CA THR A 539 1.75 16.16 5.82
C THR A 539 1.98 17.64 5.49
N LYS A 540 1.74 18.57 6.46
CA LYS A 540 2.21 19.96 6.39
C LYS A 540 3.75 20.02 6.28
N LEU A 541 4.47 19.03 6.86
CA LEU A 541 5.92 18.89 6.73
C LEU A 541 6.39 18.85 5.26
N LYS A 542 5.61 18.31 4.34
CA LYS A 542 5.98 18.28 2.91
C LYS A 542 6.07 19.68 2.28
N ILE A 543 5.27 20.64 2.77
CA ILE A 543 5.37 22.03 2.33
C ILE A 543 6.61 22.69 2.98
N ALA A 544 6.87 22.41 4.26
CA ALA A 544 8.07 22.90 4.94
C ALA A 544 9.35 22.42 4.24
N LEU A 545 9.41 21.14 3.85
CA LEU A 545 10.51 20.55 3.09
C LEU A 545 10.67 21.22 1.71
N SER A 546 9.57 21.42 0.97
CA SER A 546 9.64 22.03 -0.36
C SER A 546 10.11 23.50 -0.35
N LEU A 547 9.93 24.21 0.76
CA LEU A 547 10.33 25.60 0.94
C LEU A 547 11.58 25.77 1.82
N ASN A 548 12.13 24.68 2.33
CA ASN A 548 13.22 24.68 3.31
C ASN A 548 12.94 25.63 4.48
N LYS A 549 11.70 25.55 5.04
CA LYS A 549 11.22 26.40 6.16
C LYS A 549 10.62 25.51 7.26
N HIS A 550 11.36 25.32 8.35
CA HIS A 550 11.10 24.30 9.36
C HIS A 550 10.71 24.85 10.74
N ASP A 551 10.99 26.12 11.02
CA ASP A 551 10.74 26.80 12.30
C ASP A 551 9.24 26.86 12.66
N THR A 552 8.37 27.03 11.70
CA THR A 552 6.93 27.17 11.94
C THR A 552 6.25 25.86 12.30
N VAL A 553 6.68 24.75 11.68
CA VAL A 553 6.07 23.42 11.90
C VAL A 553 6.45 22.80 13.26
N GLY A 554 7.54 23.27 13.88
CA GLY A 554 7.85 22.95 15.28
C GLY A 554 6.82 23.56 16.25
N ILE A 555 6.29 24.75 15.95
CA ILE A 555 5.19 25.35 16.72
C ILE A 555 3.91 24.55 16.55
N ASP A 556 3.62 24.07 15.33
CA ASP A 556 2.46 23.20 15.07
C ASP A 556 2.51 21.94 15.93
N LEU A 557 3.69 21.28 16.04
CA LEU A 557 3.87 20.09 16.86
C LEU A 557 3.46 20.33 18.32
N VAL A 558 3.90 21.43 18.90
CA VAL A 558 3.55 21.78 20.28
C VAL A 558 2.07 22.10 20.37
N ALA A 559 1.55 22.92 19.46
CA ALA A 559 0.15 23.38 19.49
C ALA A 559 -0.86 22.24 19.44
N MET A 560 -0.61 21.21 18.59
CA MET A 560 -1.47 20.04 18.48
C MET A 560 -1.59 19.31 19.83
N ASN A 561 -0.50 19.17 20.54
CA ASN A 561 -0.44 18.48 21.83
C ASN A 561 -0.99 19.33 23.00
N VAL A 562 -0.56 20.58 23.16
CA VAL A 562 -0.92 21.39 24.34
C VAL A 562 -2.36 21.89 24.27
N ASN A 563 -2.93 22.10 23.09
CA ASN A 563 -4.34 22.39 22.93
C ASN A 563 -5.22 21.22 23.37
N ASP A 564 -4.79 19.99 23.11
CA ASP A 564 -5.50 18.78 23.55
C ASP A 564 -5.41 18.56 25.07
N LEU A 565 -4.35 19.04 25.73
CA LEU A 565 -4.28 19.08 27.20
C LEU A 565 -5.27 20.09 27.77
N VAL A 566 -5.26 21.31 27.22
CA VAL A 566 -6.02 22.43 27.84
C VAL A 566 -7.53 22.26 27.66
N VAL A 567 -8.01 21.55 26.62
CA VAL A 567 -9.46 21.27 26.49
C VAL A 567 -9.99 20.33 27.57
N GLN A 568 -9.12 19.64 28.28
CA GLN A 568 -9.44 18.85 29.45
C GLN A 568 -9.30 19.60 30.79
N GLY A 569 -8.88 20.88 30.73
CA GLY A 569 -8.61 21.72 31.90
C GLY A 569 -7.17 21.58 32.42
N ALA A 570 -6.33 20.80 31.74
CA ALA A 570 -4.96 20.56 32.21
C ALA A 570 -3.99 21.65 31.74
N ARG A 571 -3.18 22.16 32.68
CA ARG A 571 -2.08 23.08 32.42
C ARG A 571 -0.85 22.27 31.93
N PRO A 572 -0.30 22.54 30.73
CA PRO A 572 0.92 21.92 30.27
C PRO A 572 2.10 22.13 31.24
N LEU A 573 2.90 21.09 31.46
CA LEU A 573 4.10 21.13 32.29
C LEU A 573 5.37 20.85 31.48
N MET A 574 5.38 19.77 30.75
CA MET A 574 6.56 19.34 29.99
C MET A 574 6.19 18.80 28.62
N PHE A 575 7.16 18.91 27.72
CA PHE A 575 7.09 18.45 26.33
C PHE A 575 8.32 17.61 25.99
N LEU A 576 8.12 16.58 25.19
CA LEU A 576 9.14 15.74 24.58
C LEU A 576 8.87 15.67 23.09
N ASP A 577 9.91 15.77 22.26
CA ASP A 577 9.80 15.62 20.81
C ASP A 577 10.57 14.41 20.31
N TYR A 578 10.11 13.85 19.19
CA TYR A 578 10.77 12.79 18.45
C TYR A 578 10.87 13.21 16.98
N ILE A 579 12.07 13.16 16.42
CA ILE A 579 12.33 13.43 15.00
C ILE A 579 12.90 12.16 14.39
N GLY A 580 12.16 11.53 13.46
CA GLY A 580 12.65 10.43 12.63
C GLY A 580 13.03 10.95 11.25
N CYS A 581 14.26 10.73 10.76
CA CYS A 581 14.71 11.22 9.46
C CYS A 581 15.48 10.13 8.69
N SER A 582 15.60 10.28 7.36
CA SER A 582 16.46 9.40 6.57
C SER A 582 17.94 9.71 6.82
N LYS A 583 18.26 11.01 6.89
CA LYS A 583 19.58 11.57 7.15
C LYS A 583 19.41 12.84 7.97
N LEU A 584 20.18 12.97 9.03
CA LEU A 584 20.15 14.17 9.87
C LEU A 584 20.79 15.36 9.13
N VAL A 585 19.96 16.35 8.83
CA VAL A 585 20.41 17.66 8.35
C VAL A 585 20.35 18.61 9.54
N GLY A 586 21.52 18.95 10.11
CA GLY A 586 21.63 19.69 11.39
C GLY A 586 20.87 21.02 11.41
N ASP A 587 20.96 21.81 10.34
CA ASP A 587 20.27 23.10 10.26
C ASP A 587 18.73 22.96 10.19
N VAL A 588 18.22 21.92 9.51
CA VAL A 588 16.79 21.58 9.44
C VAL A 588 16.27 21.18 10.79
N ALA A 589 16.96 20.25 11.47
CA ALA A 589 16.58 19.78 12.80
C ALA A 589 16.65 20.91 13.83
N ALA A 590 17.69 21.74 13.81
CA ALA A 590 17.83 22.89 14.68
C ALA A 590 16.68 23.90 14.51
N ALA A 591 16.36 24.29 13.27
CA ALA A 591 15.22 25.18 12.98
C ALA A 591 13.89 24.60 13.46
N PHE A 592 13.68 23.29 13.28
CA PHE A 592 12.49 22.61 13.76
C PHE A 592 12.40 22.67 15.32
N VAL A 593 13.47 22.31 16.02
CA VAL A 593 13.52 22.32 17.50
C VAL A 593 13.42 23.77 18.04
N GLU A 594 13.94 24.78 17.36
CA GLU A 594 13.71 26.18 17.68
C GLU A 594 12.22 26.56 17.63
N GLY A 595 11.49 26.05 16.63
CA GLY A 595 10.03 26.14 16.55
C GLY A 595 9.33 25.44 17.72
N VAL A 596 9.76 24.23 18.08
CA VAL A 596 9.25 23.50 19.25
C VAL A 596 9.47 24.33 20.53
N ALA A 597 10.67 24.86 20.74
CA ALA A 597 10.99 25.69 21.88
C ALA A 597 10.15 27.00 21.93
N ALA A 598 9.84 27.59 20.76
CA ALA A 598 8.96 28.76 20.66
C ALA A 598 7.53 28.41 21.08
N GLY A 599 6.98 27.29 20.61
CA GLY A 599 5.65 26.82 21.03
C GLY A 599 5.58 26.48 22.52
N CYS A 600 6.63 25.86 23.06
CA CYS A 600 6.75 25.55 24.48
C CYS A 600 6.76 26.83 25.34
N ARG A 601 7.49 27.85 24.92
CA ARG A 601 7.48 29.18 25.62
C ARG A 601 6.11 29.84 25.58
N ASP A 602 5.42 29.77 24.45
CA ASP A 602 4.08 30.36 24.30
C ASP A 602 3.06 29.63 25.17
N SER A 603 3.10 28.31 25.23
CA SER A 603 2.20 27.50 26.08
C SER A 603 2.58 27.49 27.58
N GLY A 604 3.75 28.01 27.96
CA GLY A 604 4.26 27.90 29.32
C GLY A 604 4.67 26.49 29.71
N CYS A 605 5.07 25.66 28.74
CA CYS A 605 5.50 24.29 28.88
C CYS A 605 7.04 24.20 28.78
N ALA A 606 7.68 23.31 29.52
CA ALA A 606 9.13 23.11 29.43
C ALA A 606 9.45 22.05 28.41
N LEU A 607 10.31 22.33 27.42
CA LEU A 607 10.93 21.31 26.59
C LEU A 607 12.03 20.65 27.42
N VAL A 608 11.79 19.39 27.84
CA VAL A 608 12.68 18.70 28.82
C VAL A 608 13.59 17.64 28.18
N GLY A 609 13.38 17.34 26.93
CA GLY A 609 14.17 16.37 26.15
C GLY A 609 13.48 16.02 24.86
N GLY A 610 14.08 15.09 24.14
CA GLY A 610 13.60 14.56 22.87
C GLY A 610 14.56 13.52 22.34
N GLU A 611 14.25 12.99 21.15
CA GLU A 611 15.07 11.98 20.45
C GLU A 611 15.16 12.33 18.97
N THR A 612 16.31 12.15 18.36
CA THR A 612 16.51 12.26 16.92
C THR A 612 17.08 10.96 16.39
N ALA A 613 16.31 10.25 15.55
CA ALA A 613 16.68 8.97 15.00
C ALA A 613 16.95 9.07 13.50
N GLU A 614 18.18 8.72 13.10
CA GLU A 614 18.51 8.50 11.68
C GLU A 614 18.09 7.09 11.30
N MET A 615 17.19 6.99 10.33
CA MET A 615 16.62 5.73 9.84
C MET A 615 16.70 5.67 8.30
N PRO A 616 17.90 5.46 7.73
CA PRO A 616 18.10 5.38 6.29
C PRO A 616 17.22 4.28 5.68
N GLY A 617 16.48 4.63 4.62
CA GLY A 617 15.58 3.71 3.93
C GLY A 617 14.14 3.65 4.49
N MET A 618 13.84 4.27 5.65
CA MET A 618 12.47 4.45 6.13
C MET A 618 11.82 5.73 5.56
N TYR A 619 12.59 6.78 5.41
CA TYR A 619 12.18 8.04 4.78
C TYR A 619 12.94 8.24 3.46
N GLN A 620 12.39 9.03 2.55
CA GLN A 620 13.14 9.46 1.35
C GLN A 620 14.26 10.43 1.75
N ASP A 621 15.24 10.61 0.85
CA ASP A 621 16.37 11.50 1.12
C ASP A 621 15.90 12.89 1.59
N GLU A 622 16.49 13.34 2.72
CA GLU A 622 16.19 14.61 3.41
C GLU A 622 14.79 14.75 4.01
N GLU A 623 13.94 13.73 3.93
CA GLU A 623 12.64 13.74 4.59
C GLU A 623 12.73 13.35 6.06
N TYR A 624 11.82 13.93 6.86
CA TYR A 624 11.64 13.61 8.26
C TYR A 624 10.17 13.58 8.65
N ASP A 625 9.87 12.89 9.73
CA ASP A 625 8.60 12.97 10.44
C ASP A 625 8.87 13.37 11.90
N ALA A 626 7.86 13.91 12.55
CA ALA A 626 7.99 14.37 13.93
C ALA A 626 6.74 14.09 14.73
N ALA A 627 6.92 13.61 15.96
CA ALA A 627 5.88 13.43 16.96
C ALA A 627 6.28 14.15 18.25
N GLY A 628 5.28 14.60 19.00
CA GLY A 628 5.48 15.24 20.30
C GLY A 628 4.61 14.58 21.36
N ALA A 629 5.08 14.57 22.60
CA ALA A 629 4.31 14.17 23.75
C ALA A 629 4.29 15.28 24.80
N ALA A 630 3.09 15.75 25.17
CA ALA A 630 2.90 16.74 26.20
C ALA A 630 2.30 16.12 27.47
N ILE A 631 2.76 16.51 28.62
CA ILE A 631 2.19 16.13 29.91
C ILE A 631 1.77 17.38 30.64
N GLY A 632 0.50 17.39 31.08
CA GLY A 632 -0.14 18.44 31.82
C GLY A 632 -0.66 17.97 33.17
N VAL A 633 -1.15 18.92 33.98
CA VAL A 633 -1.69 18.66 35.31
C VAL A 633 -2.93 19.50 35.56
N MET A 634 -3.93 18.92 36.25
CA MET A 634 -5.13 19.63 36.72
C MET A 634 -5.56 19.16 38.11
N GLN A 635 -6.38 19.95 38.79
CA GLN A 635 -7.10 19.49 39.97
C GLN A 635 -8.44 18.84 39.53
N ALA A 636 -9.02 17.99 40.38
CA ALA A 636 -10.24 17.26 40.03
C ALA A 636 -11.44 18.21 39.74
N ASP A 637 -11.48 19.41 40.34
CA ASP A 637 -12.51 20.42 40.13
C ASP A 637 -12.27 21.30 38.89
N GLU A 638 -11.08 21.23 38.29
CA GLU A 638 -10.74 21.89 37.00
C GLU A 638 -11.09 21.02 35.78
N ARG A 639 -11.38 19.73 36.00
CA ARG A 639 -11.61 18.77 34.95
C ARG A 639 -12.74 19.13 33.98
N LEU A 640 -12.48 19.06 32.70
CA LEU A 640 -13.42 19.22 31.59
C LEU A 640 -13.46 17.94 30.73
N PRO A 641 -14.59 17.63 30.03
CA PRO A 641 -15.88 18.37 30.09
C PRO A 641 -16.72 18.07 31.35
N ARG A 642 -17.50 19.02 31.79
CA ARG A 642 -18.49 18.89 32.88
C ARG A 642 -19.81 18.39 32.34
N LEU A 643 -19.85 17.13 31.90
CA LEU A 643 -20.97 16.52 31.17
C LEU A 643 -22.34 16.67 31.86
N SER A 644 -22.38 16.52 33.19
CA SER A 644 -23.60 16.63 33.97
C SER A 644 -24.13 18.07 34.12
N ALA A 645 -23.30 19.06 33.82
CA ALA A 645 -23.68 20.47 33.90
C ALA A 645 -24.22 21.04 32.58
N MET A 646 -24.06 20.26 31.47
CA MET A 646 -24.50 20.68 30.15
C MET A 646 -26.01 20.50 29.99
N VAL A 647 -26.67 21.50 29.41
CA VAL A 647 -28.13 21.51 29.19
C VAL A 647 -28.46 22.11 27.81
N PRO A 648 -29.62 21.75 27.21
CA PRO A 648 -30.11 22.44 26.02
C PRO A 648 -30.18 23.97 26.25
N GLY A 649 -29.72 24.76 25.26
CA GLY A 649 -29.63 26.21 25.35
C GLY A 649 -28.29 26.77 25.85
N ASP A 650 -27.36 25.89 26.31
CA ASP A 650 -25.96 26.32 26.53
C ASP A 650 -25.38 26.82 25.20
N VAL A 651 -24.62 27.91 25.27
CA VAL A 651 -24.10 28.63 24.12
C VAL A 651 -22.77 28.01 23.68
N LEU A 652 -22.57 27.91 22.35
CA LEU A 652 -21.30 27.55 21.74
C LEU A 652 -20.60 28.83 21.26
N LEU A 653 -19.40 29.07 21.80
CA LEU A 653 -18.49 30.11 21.33
C LEU A 653 -17.38 29.47 20.51
N GLY A 654 -17.03 30.07 19.38
CA GLY A 654 -15.91 29.70 18.54
C GLY A 654 -14.77 30.69 18.64
N MET A 655 -13.55 30.22 18.89
CA MET A 655 -12.35 31.05 18.88
C MET A 655 -11.69 30.92 17.48
N ALA A 656 -11.30 32.07 16.91
CA ALA A 656 -10.74 32.11 15.56
C ALA A 656 -9.45 31.30 15.43
N SER A 657 -9.30 30.60 14.30
CA SER A 657 -8.03 29.97 13.92
C SER A 657 -7.08 30.96 13.27
N SER A 658 -5.77 30.62 13.24
CA SER A 658 -4.74 31.40 12.53
C SER A 658 -4.70 31.08 11.01
N GLY A 659 -5.47 30.12 10.56
CA GLY A 659 -5.50 29.58 9.20
C GLY A 659 -5.89 28.10 9.19
N VAL A 660 -5.29 27.32 8.30
CA VAL A 660 -5.58 25.87 8.15
C VAL A 660 -5.14 25.06 9.37
N HIS A 661 -4.23 25.58 10.18
CA HIS A 661 -3.56 24.88 11.29
C HIS A 661 -2.66 23.76 10.79
N SER A 662 -2.80 22.51 11.31
CA SER A 662 -1.97 21.38 10.92
C SER A 662 -2.78 20.19 10.41
N ASN A 663 -4.07 20.36 10.11
CA ASN A 663 -4.95 19.29 9.67
C ASN A 663 -5.45 19.49 8.23
N GLY A 664 -5.77 18.39 7.55
CA GLY A 664 -6.27 18.44 6.17
C GLY A 664 -5.20 18.65 5.09
N PHE A 665 -3.92 18.65 5.42
CA PHE A 665 -2.83 19.00 4.49
C PHE A 665 -2.63 18.00 3.35
N SER A 666 -3.03 16.76 3.47
CA SER A 666 -3.06 15.82 2.35
C SER A 666 -4.01 16.32 1.25
N LEU A 667 -5.20 16.83 1.64
CA LEU A 667 -6.16 17.44 0.72
C LEU A 667 -5.66 18.81 0.21
N VAL A 668 -5.14 19.67 1.09
CA VAL A 668 -4.57 20.98 0.72
C VAL A 668 -3.51 20.83 -0.37
N ARG A 669 -2.56 19.94 -0.21
CA ARG A 669 -1.48 19.69 -1.17
C ARG A 669 -2.01 19.25 -2.53
N ARG A 670 -2.99 18.33 -2.57
CA ARG A 670 -3.67 17.91 -3.82
C ARG A 670 -4.43 19.05 -4.48
N ILE A 671 -5.07 19.93 -3.69
CA ILE A 671 -5.76 21.10 -4.23
C ILE A 671 -4.76 22.09 -4.85
N VAL A 672 -3.66 22.37 -4.18
CA VAL A 672 -2.59 23.25 -4.70
C VAL A 672 -2.03 22.67 -6.01
N GLU A 673 -1.67 21.40 -6.03
CA GLU A 673 -1.20 20.70 -7.23
C GLU A 673 -2.23 20.80 -8.39
N ARG A 674 -3.49 20.51 -8.12
CA ARG A 674 -4.58 20.58 -9.10
C ARG A 674 -4.79 21.98 -9.66
N SER A 675 -4.62 23.01 -8.83
CA SER A 675 -4.80 24.42 -9.24
C SER A 675 -3.71 24.94 -10.17
N GLY A 676 -2.58 24.22 -10.25
CA GLY A 676 -1.38 24.65 -11.00
C GLY A 676 -0.60 25.79 -10.36
N VAL A 677 -0.96 26.20 -9.12
CA VAL A 677 -0.27 27.27 -8.37
C VAL A 677 0.92 26.68 -7.63
N SER A 678 2.09 27.36 -7.70
CA SER A 678 3.29 26.99 -6.94
C SER A 678 3.22 27.50 -5.50
N TYR A 679 3.90 26.83 -4.56
CA TYR A 679 4.08 27.33 -3.19
C TYR A 679 4.83 28.66 -3.12
N THR A 680 5.61 29.01 -4.13
CA THR A 680 6.35 30.27 -4.26
C THR A 680 5.55 31.38 -4.91
N ASP A 681 4.36 31.06 -5.47
CA ASP A 681 3.48 32.08 -6.05
C ASP A 681 2.78 32.87 -4.95
N LYS A 682 2.28 34.06 -5.28
CA LYS A 682 1.47 34.87 -4.37
C LYS A 682 0.21 34.15 -3.99
N ALA A 683 -0.14 34.19 -2.69
CA ALA A 683 -1.38 33.58 -2.21
C ALA A 683 -2.61 34.29 -2.78
N PRO A 684 -3.45 33.64 -3.60
CA PRO A 684 -4.61 34.29 -4.23
C PRO A 684 -5.67 34.79 -3.25
N TRP A 685 -5.63 34.32 -2.01
CA TRP A 685 -6.58 34.67 -0.94
C TRP A 685 -6.06 35.74 0.02
N VAL A 686 -4.85 36.24 -0.17
CA VAL A 686 -4.28 37.31 0.65
C VAL A 686 -4.29 38.62 -0.14
N ALA A 687 -4.89 39.65 0.42
CA ALA A 687 -5.03 40.97 -0.26
C ALA A 687 -3.67 41.69 -0.40
N ASP A 688 -2.76 41.49 0.55
CA ASP A 688 -1.42 42.07 0.52
C ASP A 688 -0.47 41.18 -0.28
N SER A 689 0.26 41.78 -1.21
CA SER A 689 0.82 41.13 -2.38
C SER A 689 2.18 40.47 -2.19
N THR A 690 2.68 40.28 -0.98
CA THR A 690 4.00 39.72 -0.70
C THR A 690 3.97 38.29 -0.15
N THR A 691 2.92 37.89 0.54
CA THR A 691 2.79 36.54 1.14
C THR A 691 2.61 35.49 0.05
N THR A 692 3.45 34.47 0.05
CA THR A 692 3.34 33.34 -0.86
C THR A 692 2.31 32.30 -0.39
N VAL A 693 1.87 31.43 -1.31
CA VAL A 693 0.99 30.29 -1.00
C VAL A 693 1.59 29.46 0.15
N GLY A 694 2.87 29.12 0.05
CA GLY A 694 3.55 28.31 1.03
C GLY A 694 3.67 29.01 2.40
N GLU A 695 4.04 30.29 2.46
CA GLU A 695 4.10 31.06 3.69
C GLU A 695 2.74 31.13 4.38
N SER A 696 1.67 31.37 3.62
CA SER A 696 0.31 31.40 4.16
C SER A 696 -0.14 30.03 4.71
N LEU A 697 0.21 28.95 4.00
CA LEU A 697 -0.13 27.58 4.44
C LEU A 697 0.75 27.10 5.62
N LEU A 698 1.97 27.62 5.74
CA LEU A 698 2.86 27.32 6.87
C LEU A 698 2.58 28.18 8.12
N THR A 699 1.57 29.06 8.09
CA THR A 699 1.15 29.76 9.30
C THR A 699 0.91 28.76 10.44
N PRO A 700 1.58 28.92 11.61
CA PRO A 700 1.47 27.95 12.70
C PRO A 700 0.05 27.84 13.26
N THR A 701 -0.26 26.67 13.77
CA THR A 701 -1.44 26.41 14.61
C THR A 701 -1.43 27.34 15.81
N ARG A 702 -2.55 27.99 16.08
CA ARG A 702 -2.70 28.89 17.24
C ARG A 702 -2.66 28.09 18.53
N ILE A 703 -1.85 28.54 19.49
CA ILE A 703 -1.78 27.99 20.85
C ILE A 703 -2.78 28.75 21.71
N TYR A 704 -3.81 28.06 22.22
CA TYR A 704 -4.90 28.65 23.02
C TYR A 704 -4.68 28.53 24.54
N VAL A 705 -3.57 27.93 24.97
CA VAL A 705 -3.36 27.52 26.38
C VAL A 705 -3.62 28.66 27.39
N ARG A 706 -3.00 29.81 27.18
CA ARG A 706 -3.11 30.93 28.15
C ARG A 706 -4.52 31.51 28.25
N SER A 707 -5.16 31.70 27.11
CA SER A 707 -6.53 32.23 27.04
C SER A 707 -7.55 31.24 27.61
N VAL A 708 -7.42 29.95 27.26
CA VAL A 708 -8.33 28.90 27.71
C VAL A 708 -8.21 28.62 29.20
N LEU A 709 -6.99 28.54 29.77
CA LEU A 709 -6.82 28.33 31.20
C LEU A 709 -7.51 29.41 32.07
N SER A 710 -7.63 30.62 31.56
CA SER A 710 -8.30 31.71 32.28
C SER A 710 -9.83 31.57 32.37
N ILE A 711 -10.44 30.76 31.50
CA ILE A 711 -11.88 30.52 31.43
C ILE A 711 -12.32 29.16 31.98
N VAL A 712 -11.40 28.24 32.31
CA VAL A 712 -11.72 26.91 32.86
C VAL A 712 -12.77 26.93 33.97
N PRO A 713 -12.75 27.87 34.93
CA PRO A 713 -13.77 27.90 35.99
C PRO A 713 -15.21 28.17 35.49
N TYR A 714 -15.36 28.83 34.35
CA TYR A 714 -16.63 29.36 33.84
C TYR A 714 -17.26 28.56 32.70
N VAL A 715 -16.54 27.59 32.17
CA VAL A 715 -16.99 26.82 31.00
C VAL A 715 -17.38 25.40 31.36
N LYS A 716 -18.18 24.77 30.51
CA LYS A 716 -18.66 23.38 30.69
C LYS A 716 -17.89 22.36 29.86
N GLY A 717 -17.35 22.78 28.72
CA GLY A 717 -16.57 21.91 27.82
C GLY A 717 -15.84 22.72 26.77
N LEU A 718 -14.82 22.09 26.21
CA LEU A 718 -13.94 22.62 25.17
C LEU A 718 -13.68 21.57 24.12
N ALA A 719 -13.54 21.97 22.88
CA ALA A 719 -13.14 21.09 21.77
C ALA A 719 -12.08 21.76 20.88
N HIS A 720 -10.91 21.16 20.77
CA HIS A 720 -9.90 21.53 19.79
C HIS A 720 -10.30 21.02 18.41
N ILE A 721 -10.32 21.90 17.40
CA ILE A 721 -10.79 21.56 16.07
C ILE A 721 -9.63 21.13 15.19
N THR A 722 -9.47 19.81 15.06
CA THR A 722 -8.41 19.11 14.36
C THR A 722 -8.97 18.29 13.18
N GLY A 723 -8.37 17.15 12.83
CA GLY A 723 -8.93 16.19 11.88
C GLY A 723 -10.32 15.72 12.31
N GLY A 724 -11.29 15.73 11.40
CA GLY A 724 -12.71 15.54 11.72
C GLY A 724 -13.51 16.85 11.78
N GLY A 725 -12.82 18.02 11.78
CA GLY A 725 -13.44 19.36 11.74
C GLY A 725 -14.41 19.61 12.88
N LEU A 726 -15.37 20.54 12.68
CA LEU A 726 -16.41 20.80 13.65
C LEU A 726 -17.32 19.59 13.89
N THR A 727 -17.58 18.83 12.85
CA THR A 727 -18.56 17.73 12.87
C THR A 727 -18.20 16.62 13.84
N GLU A 728 -16.92 16.25 13.94
CA GLU A 728 -16.47 15.11 14.76
C GLU A 728 -15.77 15.53 16.07
N ASN A 729 -15.18 16.73 16.15
CA ASN A 729 -14.51 17.14 17.38
C ASN A 729 -15.47 17.72 18.42
N VAL A 730 -16.47 18.50 18.03
CA VAL A 730 -17.41 19.09 18.98
C VAL A 730 -18.18 18.02 19.77
N PRO A 731 -18.67 16.91 19.18
CA PRO A 731 -19.35 15.86 19.94
C PRO A 731 -18.53 15.20 21.04
N ARG A 732 -17.18 15.22 20.95
CA ARG A 732 -16.30 14.60 21.96
C ARG A 732 -16.41 15.23 23.35
N MET A 733 -16.83 16.49 23.42
CA MET A 733 -17.06 17.18 24.68
C MET A 733 -18.49 17.10 25.18
N LEU A 734 -19.42 16.47 24.44
CA LEU A 734 -20.86 16.50 24.76
C LEU A 734 -21.34 15.18 25.40
N PRO A 735 -22.34 15.25 26.30
CA PRO A 735 -23.01 14.04 26.76
C PRO A 735 -23.87 13.41 25.65
N PRO A 736 -24.13 12.09 25.68
CA PRO A 736 -24.80 11.37 24.57
C PRO A 736 -26.19 11.87 24.19
N HIS A 737 -26.91 12.55 25.10
CA HIS A 737 -28.26 13.06 24.88
C HIS A 737 -28.30 14.47 24.30
N LEU A 738 -27.15 15.15 24.14
CA LEU A 738 -27.03 16.48 23.55
C LEU A 738 -26.33 16.46 22.20
N ALA A 739 -26.62 17.45 21.41
CA ALA A 739 -25.97 17.73 20.14
C ALA A 739 -25.66 19.21 20.01
N ALA A 740 -24.64 19.55 19.21
CA ALA A 740 -24.32 20.91 18.82
C ALA A 740 -25.13 21.33 17.59
N SER A 741 -25.79 22.49 17.62
CA SER A 741 -26.37 23.17 16.47
C SER A 741 -25.55 24.43 16.18
N ILE A 742 -24.79 24.42 15.09
CA ILE A 742 -23.84 25.48 14.72
C ILE A 742 -24.27 26.14 13.42
N ASP A 743 -24.41 27.48 13.44
CA ASP A 743 -24.70 28.25 12.25
C ASP A 743 -23.40 28.75 11.60
N VAL A 744 -23.06 28.19 10.43
CA VAL A 744 -21.82 28.55 9.75
C VAL A 744 -21.76 29.95 9.17
N LYS A 745 -22.86 30.72 9.24
CA LYS A 745 -22.90 32.14 8.88
C LYS A 745 -22.49 33.06 10.02
N SER A 746 -22.33 32.55 11.24
CA SER A 746 -22.08 33.34 12.42
C SER A 746 -20.66 33.88 12.56
N TRP A 747 -19.75 33.48 11.69
CA TRP A 747 -18.38 34.02 11.61
C TRP A 747 -17.92 34.18 10.15
N PRO A 748 -16.97 35.10 9.88
CA PRO A 748 -16.36 35.23 8.57
C PRO A 748 -15.40 34.07 8.32
N VAL A 749 -15.69 33.24 7.33
CA VAL A 749 -14.79 32.16 6.92
C VAL A 749 -13.54 32.77 6.27
N PRO A 750 -12.31 32.45 6.73
CA PRO A 750 -11.09 32.99 6.15
C PRO A 750 -10.97 32.64 4.65
N PRO A 751 -10.48 33.57 3.80
CA PRO A 751 -10.49 33.42 2.34
C PRO A 751 -9.74 32.18 1.83
N VAL A 752 -8.75 31.66 2.56
CA VAL A 752 -8.05 30.42 2.22
C VAL A 752 -9.00 29.23 2.09
N PHE A 753 -10.01 29.11 2.97
CA PHE A 753 -10.97 28.01 2.91
C PHE A 753 -11.91 28.13 1.72
N ALA A 754 -12.34 29.35 1.39
CA ALA A 754 -13.13 29.60 0.17
C ALA A 754 -12.33 29.22 -1.09
N TRP A 755 -11.04 29.56 -1.13
CA TRP A 755 -10.16 29.17 -2.23
C TRP A 755 -9.96 27.66 -2.30
N LEU A 756 -9.65 27.00 -1.18
CA LEU A 756 -9.51 25.54 -1.11
C LEU A 756 -10.79 24.84 -1.60
N ARG A 757 -11.94 25.30 -1.14
CA ARG A 757 -13.23 24.77 -1.58
C ARG A 757 -13.41 24.90 -3.09
N GLN A 758 -13.18 26.10 -3.62
CA GLN A 758 -13.37 26.40 -5.03
C GLN A 758 -12.41 25.62 -5.94
N GLN A 759 -11.10 25.64 -5.63
CA GLN A 759 -10.10 24.94 -6.46
C GLN A 759 -10.19 23.43 -6.32
N GLY A 760 -10.52 22.91 -5.11
CA GLY A 760 -10.74 21.50 -4.85
C GLY A 760 -12.11 21.00 -5.28
N ASN A 761 -13.07 21.90 -5.58
CA ASN A 761 -14.49 21.60 -5.71
C ASN A 761 -15.01 20.76 -4.53
N VAL A 762 -14.53 21.09 -3.31
CA VAL A 762 -14.87 20.33 -2.10
C VAL A 762 -16.31 20.66 -1.70
N VAL A 763 -17.13 19.63 -1.47
CA VAL A 763 -18.51 19.84 -1.02
C VAL A 763 -18.55 20.44 0.39
N PRO A 764 -19.53 21.29 0.73
CA PRO A 764 -19.61 21.98 2.02
C PRO A 764 -19.55 21.05 3.25
N ALA A 765 -20.16 19.87 3.18
CA ALA A 765 -20.13 18.90 4.26
C ALA A 765 -18.70 18.36 4.51
N GLU A 766 -17.93 18.11 3.45
CA GLU A 766 -16.53 17.69 3.56
C GLU A 766 -15.63 18.82 4.07
N MET A 767 -15.90 20.08 3.72
CA MET A 767 -15.23 21.23 4.33
C MET A 767 -15.42 21.25 5.85
N GLY A 768 -16.65 21.02 6.32
CA GLY A 768 -16.98 20.97 7.76
C GLY A 768 -16.37 19.79 8.51
N ARG A 769 -16.02 18.70 7.79
CA ARG A 769 -15.43 17.48 8.36
C ARG A 769 -13.90 17.45 8.28
N THR A 770 -13.31 18.14 7.30
CA THR A 770 -11.85 18.10 7.07
C THR A 770 -11.12 19.27 7.71
N PHE A 771 -11.72 20.46 7.69
CA PHE A 771 -11.06 21.72 8.06
C PHE A 771 -11.73 22.42 9.26
N ASN A 772 -10.97 23.27 9.91
CA ASN A 772 -11.49 24.12 10.99
C ASN A 772 -12.36 25.28 10.49
N ASN A 773 -12.31 25.63 9.20
CA ASN A 773 -13.05 26.69 8.52
C ASN A 773 -13.05 28.05 9.26
N GLY A 774 -11.96 28.34 9.98
CA GLY A 774 -11.77 29.59 10.71
C GLY A 774 -12.04 29.50 12.21
N ILE A 775 -12.49 28.34 12.73
CA ILE A 775 -12.72 28.09 14.16
C ILE A 775 -11.76 27.03 14.66
N GLY A 776 -10.74 27.40 15.44
CA GLY A 776 -9.74 26.43 15.92
C GLY A 776 -10.09 25.84 17.30
N MET A 777 -10.96 26.49 18.09
CA MET A 777 -11.40 26.01 19.39
C MET A 777 -12.89 26.33 19.58
N VAL A 778 -13.65 25.38 20.14
CA VAL A 778 -15.06 25.58 20.50
C VAL A 778 -15.23 25.48 22.03
N VAL A 779 -16.00 26.41 22.61
CA VAL A 779 -16.27 26.53 24.04
C VAL A 779 -17.77 26.34 24.29
N ALA A 780 -18.16 25.39 25.14
CA ALA A 780 -19.53 25.23 25.63
C ALA A 780 -19.66 25.98 26.99
N VAL A 781 -20.59 26.93 27.05
CA VAL A 781 -20.75 27.84 28.21
C VAL A 781 -22.22 28.06 28.51
N GLY A 782 -22.57 28.22 29.81
CA GLY A 782 -23.93 28.61 30.22
C GLY A 782 -24.29 30.00 29.72
N ALA A 783 -25.57 30.23 29.43
CA ALA A 783 -26.04 31.49 28.85
C ALA A 783 -25.71 32.71 29.72
N ALA A 784 -25.65 32.55 31.05
CA ALA A 784 -25.32 33.61 32.02
C ALA A 784 -23.84 34.03 31.98
N GLU A 785 -22.94 33.11 31.68
CA GLU A 785 -21.50 33.30 31.71
C GLU A 785 -20.92 33.78 30.35
N VAL A 786 -21.74 33.79 29.27
CA VAL A 786 -21.31 34.16 27.91
C VAL A 786 -20.55 35.49 27.88
N ALA A 787 -21.13 36.54 28.43
CA ALA A 787 -20.54 37.87 28.39
C ALA A 787 -19.19 37.92 29.12
N GLN A 788 -19.09 37.29 30.28
CA GLN A 788 -17.87 37.21 31.06
C GLN A 788 -16.76 36.42 30.33
N VAL A 789 -17.09 35.23 29.81
CA VAL A 789 -16.13 34.38 29.09
C VAL A 789 -15.65 35.10 27.82
N THR A 790 -16.54 35.70 27.05
CA THR A 790 -16.17 36.48 25.85
C THR A 790 -15.21 37.61 26.20
N SER A 791 -15.54 38.43 27.25
CA SER A 791 -14.67 39.53 27.70
C SER A 791 -13.28 39.06 28.12
N ILE A 792 -13.16 37.92 28.84
CA ILE A 792 -11.87 37.33 29.26
C ILE A 792 -11.05 36.94 28.04
N LEU A 793 -11.66 36.25 27.08
CA LEU A 793 -10.99 35.77 25.86
C LEU A 793 -10.54 36.92 24.96
N GLU A 794 -11.40 37.94 24.75
CA GLU A 794 -11.07 39.15 23.98
C GLU A 794 -9.94 39.95 24.63
N ALA A 795 -9.96 40.08 25.97
CA ALA A 795 -8.86 40.71 26.72
C ALA A 795 -7.54 39.94 26.61
N ALA A 796 -7.60 38.62 26.39
CA ALA A 796 -6.43 37.78 26.12
C ALA A 796 -5.98 37.84 24.64
N GLY A 797 -6.64 38.62 23.77
CA GLY A 797 -6.32 38.80 22.36
C GLY A 797 -6.95 37.76 21.41
N GLU A 798 -7.99 37.07 21.87
CA GLU A 798 -8.74 36.14 21.05
C GLU A 798 -9.88 36.86 20.32
N THR A 799 -10.16 36.39 19.10
CA THR A 799 -11.38 36.75 18.37
C THR A 799 -12.42 35.65 18.61
N VAL A 800 -13.58 36.05 19.16
CA VAL A 800 -14.61 35.12 19.63
C VAL A 800 -15.93 35.38 18.89
N TYR A 801 -16.58 34.30 18.48
CA TYR A 801 -17.87 34.31 17.80
C TYR A 801 -18.87 33.46 18.57
N LYS A 802 -20.13 33.92 18.67
CA LYS A 802 -21.22 33.06 19.11
C LYS A 802 -21.68 32.24 17.91
N ILE A 803 -21.30 30.97 17.87
CA ILE A 803 -21.46 30.09 16.68
C ILE A 803 -22.68 29.19 16.74
N GLY A 804 -23.29 28.98 17.91
CA GLY A 804 -24.41 28.07 18.05
C GLY A 804 -24.83 27.82 19.48
N GLN A 805 -25.53 26.72 19.69
CA GLN A 805 -26.01 26.27 20.99
C GLN A 805 -26.13 24.76 21.09
N LEU A 806 -26.21 24.23 22.31
CA LEU A 806 -26.56 22.85 22.58
C LEU A 806 -28.08 22.64 22.45
N VAL A 807 -28.46 21.53 21.87
CA VAL A 807 -29.85 21.09 21.66
C VAL A 807 -30.00 19.62 22.10
N GLU A 808 -31.23 19.17 22.31
CA GLU A 808 -31.50 17.76 22.49
C GLU A 808 -31.09 16.98 21.21
N ARG A 809 -30.40 15.86 21.38
CA ARG A 809 -29.90 15.06 20.27
C ARG A 809 -31.03 14.26 19.61
N SER A 810 -31.27 14.50 18.33
CA SER A 810 -32.23 13.78 17.50
C SER A 810 -31.58 13.00 16.34
N GLY A 811 -30.26 12.79 16.39
CA GLY A 811 -29.47 12.15 15.32
C GLY A 811 -27.98 12.37 15.50
N GLU A 812 -27.37 13.14 14.60
CA GLU A 812 -25.94 13.48 14.65
C GLU A 812 -25.57 14.27 15.91
N GLY A 813 -24.33 14.13 16.35
CA GLY A 813 -23.82 14.85 17.55
C GLY A 813 -23.48 16.31 17.27
N CYS A 814 -23.29 16.70 16.00
CA CYS A 814 -23.10 18.09 15.57
C CYS A 814 -23.79 18.32 14.23
N VAL A 815 -24.64 19.34 14.18
CA VAL A 815 -25.39 19.73 12.98
C VAL A 815 -24.96 21.12 12.55
N LEU A 816 -24.37 21.24 11.37
CA LEU A 816 -23.99 22.50 10.75
C LEU A 816 -25.16 23.08 9.95
N GLN A 817 -25.71 24.21 10.41
CA GLN A 817 -26.80 24.92 9.77
C GLN A 817 -26.27 25.85 8.68
N ASN A 818 -27.07 26.06 7.62
CA ASN A 818 -26.74 27.00 6.53
C ASN A 818 -25.48 26.63 5.71
N LEU A 819 -25.10 25.34 5.63
CA LEU A 819 -23.94 24.86 4.86
C LEU A 819 -23.95 25.35 3.40
N ASP A 820 -25.13 25.53 2.80
CA ASP A 820 -25.26 26.08 1.43
C ASP A 820 -24.64 27.46 1.27
N SER A 821 -24.41 28.20 2.37
CA SER A 821 -23.71 29.47 2.31
C SER A 821 -22.21 29.34 2.02
N TRP A 822 -21.69 28.14 2.17
CA TRP A 822 -20.34 27.81 1.74
C TRP A 822 -20.30 27.30 0.28
N ALA A 823 -21.46 27.12 -0.38
CA ALA A 823 -21.57 26.62 -1.76
C ALA A 823 -21.12 27.65 -2.82
#